data_5a5c58808f172929ce656816c304de3b
#
_entry.id   5a5c58808f172929ce656816c304de3b
#
_cell.length_a   1.000
_cell.length_b   1.000
_cell.length_c   1.000
_cell.angle_alpha   90.00
_cell.angle_beta   90.00
_cell.angle_gamma   90.00
#
_symmetry.space_group_name_H-M   'P 1'
#
loop_
_entity.id
_entity.type
_entity.pdbx_description
1 polymer ?
#
loop_
_entity_poly.entity_id
_entity_poly.type
_entity_poly.pdbx_seq_one_letter_code
_entity_poly.pdbx_strand_id
1 'polypeptide(L)'
;MSRARTGALLAVAGLLVASAGPMGWAAGPAVAAERQDAGYSTTKTVTRTQLVEGVSRVLDSRDVAVSVDKTVELRGRERIHVHWAGAHPSGGRAANPFGESGMAQEYPVVLLQCRGLDDASLPAEQQMSRETCWTSTRQQRTQSATESAAVWRHDEYATEADRAQKAGVSPYPDATTCQDVPFLSTHITPFRAADGTVFPACTTETMPPEAAVGASYPPSEMAAFTDVDGSGDASFEVRTDIENESLGCNQATDCTLVVIPIMGISCLDADALCTSTGRFPPGSSNFANEGVDDAVSPLYWWAESNWRNRISVPLTFGLSPDACDVLDDRAPTAFFGSELMSQAALQWSPSYCLRKDRFKFQLNRMSDTAAFALMDNGQASAAMVSSAHKVEGADPVAYAPTAVTGFAVSYAIDRPDNAGEYGQLRLTPRLLAKLLTQSYPASSLGAQHPGMSKNPLSLNLDPEFQQLNPGLDTISREAAATVLSLSQSSDVVETLTEYIAHDAKASAFVAGKPDQWGMVVNPSYRGTTLPVAEWPLKDTFVPASELECQKQNPAVYLSQVAAPVSYLRTIAEAVLDAWPNVQTRCDRPTPSDPFKLGRIDRQGIGSRFMLGVTSLGDAARFGLRTAALQSSASHFVGPDDASLLAAVAHAEPTTAGQPFRLEQSVLAKDRAAYPGTMIVYTAAHTSGLAKADATKVAQFMRVSSTEGQDRGPGNGQLPEGFLPLRDGGATKPLYEAARRVATAVAAQVKARATGNSGGSVASGGSVPSGGSGGSASSGGTATSGGVAAQIPATPVAASPEP
;
A
#
# COMPACT_ATOMS: atom_id res chain seq x y z
N MET A 1 -14.87 -59.91 -28.53
CA MET A 1 -16.08 -60.24 -27.74
C MET A 1 -16.57 -58.90 -27.18
N SER A 2 -17.46 -58.24 -27.88
CA SER A 2 -18.94 -58.22 -27.81
C SER A 2 -19.40 -57.93 -26.38
N ARG A 3 -20.09 -56.83 -26.11
CA ARG A 3 -21.35 -56.30 -26.63
C ARG A 3 -21.63 -54.86 -26.17
N ALA A 4 -22.20 -54.11 -27.09
CA ALA A 4 -22.87 -52.85 -26.92
C ALA A 4 -24.30 -53.00 -26.34
N ARG A 5 -24.90 -51.83 -25.89
CA ARG A 5 -26.32 -51.44 -25.94
C ARG A 5 -26.47 -50.07 -25.30
N THR A 6 -26.72 -49.02 -25.97
CA THR A 6 -27.86 -48.45 -26.73
C THR A 6 -29.12 -48.20 -25.90
N GLY A 7 -29.58 -46.97 -25.94
CA GLY A 7 -31.00 -46.50 -25.81
C GLY A 7 -31.19 -45.49 -24.69
N ALA A 8 -31.99 -44.44 -24.77
CA ALA A 8 -32.73 -43.72 -25.82
C ALA A 8 -33.29 -42.44 -25.17
N LEU A 9 -33.48 -41.42 -25.98
CA LEU A 9 -34.16 -40.16 -25.68
C LEU A 9 -35.62 -40.34 -25.19
N LEU A 10 -36.09 -39.41 -24.38
CA LEU A 10 -37.48 -38.91 -24.48
C LEU A 10 -37.59 -37.49 -23.96
N ALA A 11 -37.96 -36.58 -24.85
CA ALA A 11 -38.42 -35.24 -24.60
C ALA A 11 -39.90 -35.28 -24.24
N VAL A 12 -40.38 -34.45 -23.30
CA VAL A 12 -41.79 -34.07 -23.18
C VAL A 12 -41.89 -32.58 -22.93
N ALA A 13 -42.44 -31.93 -23.89
CA ALA A 13 -42.94 -30.54 -23.82
C ALA A 13 -44.36 -30.55 -23.19
N GLY A 14 -44.63 -29.63 -22.29
CA GLY A 14 -45.94 -29.42 -21.73
C GLY A 14 -46.22 -27.93 -21.54
N LEU A 15 -46.95 -27.32 -22.46
CA LEU A 15 -47.60 -26.03 -22.30
C LEU A 15 -48.75 -26.15 -21.28
N LEU A 16 -48.88 -25.17 -20.38
CA LEU A 16 -50.21 -24.82 -19.84
C LEU A 16 -50.31 -23.30 -19.60
N VAL A 17 -51.45 -22.77 -20.01
CA VAL A 17 -51.82 -21.39 -20.17
C VAL A 17 -52.50 -20.85 -18.90
N ALA A 18 -52.14 -19.60 -18.58
CA ALA A 18 -52.85 -18.50 -17.92
C ALA A 18 -54.05 -18.72 -16.99
N SER A 19 -53.97 -18.06 -15.83
CA SER A 19 -55.12 -17.26 -15.34
C SER A 19 -54.59 -16.10 -14.47
N ALA A 20 -54.98 -14.89 -14.83
CA ALA A 20 -54.67 -13.64 -14.14
C ALA A 20 -55.61 -13.39 -12.96
N GLY A 21 -55.06 -12.91 -11.85
CA GLY A 21 -55.83 -12.29 -10.77
C GLY A 21 -54.95 -11.22 -10.09
N PRO A 22 -55.47 -10.01 -9.82
CA PRO A 22 -54.66 -8.93 -9.27
C PRO A 22 -54.56 -9.03 -7.76
N MET A 23 -53.36 -9.18 -7.21
CA MET A 23 -53.06 -8.93 -5.80
C MET A 23 -51.97 -7.90 -5.65
N GLY A 24 -52.26 -6.94 -4.79
CA GLY A 24 -51.48 -5.74 -4.56
C GLY A 24 -50.02 -5.99 -4.15
N TRP A 25 -49.15 -5.23 -4.75
CA TRP A 25 -47.74 -5.16 -4.45
C TRP A 25 -47.55 -4.23 -3.26
N ALA A 26 -47.24 -4.82 -2.10
CA ALA A 26 -46.55 -4.09 -1.07
C ALA A 26 -45.09 -3.98 -1.51
N ALA A 27 -44.63 -2.77 -1.82
CA ALA A 27 -43.27 -2.46 -2.10
C ALA A 27 -42.45 -2.62 -0.82
N GLY A 28 -41.69 -3.71 -0.74
CA GLY A 28 -40.56 -3.82 0.18
C GLY A 28 -39.38 -2.97 -0.34
N PRO A 29 -38.59 -2.38 0.52
CA PRO A 29 -37.47 -1.53 0.08
C PRO A 29 -36.45 -2.36 -0.66
N ALA A 30 -36.28 -2.03 -1.93
CA ALA A 30 -35.12 -2.46 -2.71
C ALA A 30 -33.87 -1.81 -2.13
N VAL A 31 -33.04 -2.59 -1.50
CA VAL A 31 -31.65 -2.21 -1.20
C VAL A 31 -30.77 -3.16 -1.99
N ALA A 32 -30.55 -2.84 -3.23
CA ALA A 32 -29.35 -3.18 -3.93
C ALA A 32 -28.70 -1.84 -4.29
N ALA A 33 -27.84 -1.31 -3.42
CA ALA A 33 -26.84 -0.38 -3.87
C ALA A 33 -25.93 -1.19 -4.81
N GLU A 34 -26.08 -0.98 -6.10
CA GLU A 34 -25.15 -1.44 -7.11
C GLU A 34 -23.76 -0.95 -6.67
N ARG A 35 -22.85 -1.89 -6.43
CA ARG A 35 -21.41 -1.62 -6.49
C ARG A 35 -21.19 -0.99 -7.85
N GLN A 36 -20.84 0.27 -7.92
CA GLN A 36 -20.21 0.80 -9.12
C GLN A 36 -18.90 0.00 -9.24
N ASP A 37 -18.88 -0.93 -10.21
CA ASP A 37 -17.64 -1.60 -10.59
C ASP A 37 -16.68 -0.52 -11.10
N ALA A 38 -15.71 -0.15 -10.26
CA ALA A 38 -14.63 0.77 -10.64
C ALA A 38 -13.64 0.10 -11.60
N GLY A 39 -13.88 -1.15 -11.98
CA GLY A 39 -13.03 -1.97 -12.82
C GLY A 39 -13.30 -1.81 -14.31
N TYR A 40 -12.34 -2.24 -15.12
CA TYR A 40 -12.40 -2.24 -16.58
C TYR A 40 -12.08 -3.64 -17.11
N SER A 41 -12.79 -4.05 -18.19
CA SER A 41 -12.49 -5.31 -18.87
C SER A 41 -12.69 -5.18 -20.37
N THR A 42 -11.78 -5.73 -21.15
CA THR A 42 -11.85 -5.74 -22.60
C THR A 42 -11.12 -6.93 -23.20
N THR A 43 -11.43 -7.27 -24.44
CA THR A 43 -10.73 -8.29 -25.20
C THR A 43 -10.28 -7.74 -26.55
N LYS A 44 -9.07 -8.03 -26.95
CA LYS A 44 -8.51 -7.63 -28.24
C LYS A 44 -7.79 -8.79 -28.91
N THR A 45 -7.99 -8.95 -30.21
CA THR A 45 -7.16 -9.85 -31.02
C THR A 45 -5.81 -9.19 -31.28
N VAL A 46 -4.75 -9.84 -30.83
CA VAL A 46 -3.34 -9.42 -31.03
C VAL A 46 -2.68 -10.34 -32.04
N THR A 47 -1.78 -9.80 -32.85
CA THR A 47 -1.21 -10.54 -33.98
C THR A 47 0.28 -10.30 -34.15
N ARG A 48 0.99 -11.29 -34.70
CA ARG A 48 2.33 -11.16 -35.29
C ARG A 48 2.23 -11.40 -36.79
N THR A 49 2.97 -10.63 -37.57
CA THR A 49 2.99 -10.74 -39.03
C THR A 49 4.37 -11.11 -39.52
N GLN A 50 4.39 -11.72 -40.69
CA GLN A 50 5.59 -12.09 -41.45
C GLN A 50 5.44 -11.59 -42.88
N LEU A 51 6.46 -11.01 -43.41
CA LEU A 51 6.49 -10.56 -44.80
C LEU A 51 7.01 -11.68 -45.70
N VAL A 52 6.15 -12.30 -46.51
CA VAL A 52 6.47 -13.37 -47.44
C VAL A 52 6.22 -12.90 -48.85
N GLU A 53 7.25 -12.85 -49.69
CA GLU A 53 7.13 -12.40 -51.11
C GLU A 53 6.44 -11.03 -51.27
N GLY A 54 6.67 -10.13 -50.32
CA GLY A 54 6.07 -8.78 -50.30
C GLY A 54 4.63 -8.73 -49.78
N VAL A 55 4.07 -9.85 -49.33
CA VAL A 55 2.72 -9.92 -48.73
C VAL A 55 2.83 -10.15 -47.25
N SER A 56 2.19 -9.28 -46.46
CA SER A 56 2.10 -9.47 -45.00
C SER A 56 1.12 -10.60 -44.70
N ARG A 57 1.56 -11.62 -43.97
CA ARG A 57 0.76 -12.74 -43.49
C ARG A 57 0.74 -12.76 -41.98
N VAL A 58 -0.38 -13.15 -41.39
CA VAL A 58 -0.46 -13.36 -39.93
C VAL A 58 0.27 -14.67 -39.59
N LEU A 59 1.30 -14.55 -38.74
CA LEU A 59 2.09 -15.69 -38.27
C LEU A 59 1.49 -16.29 -37.00
N ASP A 60 1.02 -15.43 -36.04
CA ASP A 60 0.32 -15.85 -34.84
C ASP A 60 -0.81 -14.84 -34.54
N SER A 61 -1.90 -15.31 -33.97
CA SER A 61 -3.07 -14.52 -33.63
C SER A 61 -3.72 -15.06 -32.35
N ARG A 62 -3.97 -14.20 -31.39
CA ARG A 62 -4.55 -14.56 -30.09
C ARG A 62 -5.58 -13.54 -29.66
N ASP A 63 -6.66 -14.00 -29.03
CA ASP A 63 -7.62 -13.14 -28.34
C ASP A 63 -7.17 -13.00 -26.89
N VAL A 64 -6.74 -11.79 -26.52
CA VAL A 64 -6.28 -11.49 -25.17
C VAL A 64 -7.33 -10.66 -24.44
N ALA A 65 -7.85 -11.22 -23.37
CA ALA A 65 -8.71 -10.53 -22.43
C ALA A 65 -7.87 -9.86 -21.33
N VAL A 66 -8.15 -8.59 -21.05
CA VAL A 66 -7.52 -7.82 -19.97
C VAL A 66 -8.59 -7.30 -19.04
N SER A 67 -8.39 -7.43 -17.73
CA SER A 67 -9.22 -6.81 -16.69
C SER A 67 -8.35 -6.05 -15.70
N VAL A 68 -8.86 -4.91 -15.25
CA VAL A 68 -8.23 -4.05 -14.24
C VAL A 68 -9.25 -3.78 -13.15
N ASP A 69 -8.85 -3.94 -11.90
CA ASP A 69 -9.76 -3.84 -10.74
C ASP A 69 -10.25 -2.42 -10.45
N LYS A 70 -9.39 -1.42 -10.70
CA LYS A 70 -9.66 0.00 -10.43
C LYS A 70 -9.13 0.87 -11.56
N THR A 71 -9.95 1.77 -12.07
CA THR A 71 -9.58 2.69 -13.17
C THR A 71 -10.07 4.12 -12.97
N VAL A 72 -10.83 4.39 -11.91
CA VAL A 72 -11.47 5.70 -11.69
C VAL A 72 -11.09 6.30 -10.34
N GLU A 73 -11.00 7.63 -10.29
CA GLU A 73 -10.69 8.39 -9.07
C GLU A 73 -9.40 7.92 -8.39
N LEU A 74 -8.43 7.46 -9.18
CA LEU A 74 -7.16 6.93 -8.72
C LEU A 74 -6.32 8.01 -8.01
N ARG A 75 -5.44 7.59 -7.15
CA ARG A 75 -4.52 8.45 -6.40
C ARG A 75 -3.08 8.04 -6.63
N GLY A 76 -2.19 9.00 -6.50
CA GLY A 76 -0.77 8.75 -6.69
C GLY A 76 -0.25 7.60 -5.81
N ARG A 77 0.60 6.78 -6.38
CA ARG A 77 1.15 5.56 -5.79
C ARG A 77 0.12 4.48 -5.44
N GLU A 78 -1.13 4.61 -5.91
CA GLU A 78 -2.10 3.52 -5.81
C GLU A 78 -1.70 2.38 -6.73
N ARG A 79 -1.80 1.14 -6.27
CA ARG A 79 -1.62 -0.04 -7.11
C ARG A 79 -2.95 -0.56 -7.60
N ILE A 80 -2.99 -0.82 -8.90
CA ILE A 80 -4.11 -1.46 -9.59
C ILE A 80 -3.69 -2.86 -10.02
N HIS A 81 -4.59 -3.83 -9.90
CA HIS A 81 -4.34 -5.19 -10.33
C HIS A 81 -4.79 -5.37 -11.77
N VAL A 82 -3.84 -5.78 -12.60
CA VAL A 82 -4.04 -6.06 -14.02
C VAL A 82 -3.96 -7.57 -14.21
N HIS A 83 -5.04 -8.16 -14.68
CA HIS A 83 -5.09 -9.57 -15.03
C HIS A 83 -5.30 -9.73 -16.53
N TRP A 84 -4.65 -10.73 -17.13
CA TRP A 84 -4.86 -11.08 -18.53
C TRP A 84 -4.98 -12.59 -18.72
N ALA A 85 -5.64 -12.97 -19.83
CA ALA A 85 -5.78 -14.35 -20.27
C ALA A 85 -5.70 -14.43 -21.79
N GLY A 86 -5.18 -15.53 -22.33
CA GLY A 86 -5.03 -15.78 -23.77
C GLY A 86 -3.77 -15.19 -24.38
N ALA A 87 -2.86 -14.58 -23.61
CA ALA A 87 -1.58 -14.10 -24.10
C ALA A 87 -0.63 -15.25 -24.49
N HIS A 88 0.42 -14.91 -25.21
CA HIS A 88 1.47 -15.89 -25.51
C HIS A 88 2.22 -16.25 -24.20
N PRO A 89 2.34 -17.54 -23.83
CA PRO A 89 3.12 -17.94 -22.67
C PRO A 89 4.56 -17.45 -22.78
N SER A 90 5.08 -16.84 -21.72
CA SER A 90 6.47 -16.41 -21.64
C SER A 90 7.40 -17.60 -21.66
N GLY A 91 8.45 -17.54 -22.52
CA GLY A 91 9.36 -18.68 -22.75
C GLY A 91 10.59 -18.42 -21.94
N GLY A 92 11.16 -18.17 -21.20
CA GLY A 92 12.45 -17.92 -20.56
C GLY A 92 13.19 -16.71 -21.12
N ARG A 93 13.80 -15.96 -20.26
CA ARG A 93 14.58 -14.79 -20.61
C ARG A 93 15.95 -15.16 -21.15
N ALA A 94 16.40 -14.43 -22.13
CA ALA A 94 17.81 -14.38 -22.46
C ALA A 94 18.60 -13.75 -21.29
N ALA A 95 19.90 -13.95 -21.29
CA ALA A 95 20.79 -13.29 -20.33
C ALA A 95 20.71 -11.75 -20.44
N ASN A 96 20.35 -11.24 -21.61
CA ASN A 96 19.94 -9.87 -21.83
C ASN A 96 18.47 -9.85 -22.32
N PRO A 97 17.50 -9.62 -21.43
CA PRO A 97 16.09 -9.56 -21.78
C PRO A 97 15.73 -8.31 -22.59
N PHE A 98 16.65 -7.34 -22.74
CA PHE A 98 16.39 -6.05 -23.37
C PHE A 98 16.90 -5.97 -24.81
N GLY A 99 17.60 -6.98 -25.29
CA GLY A 99 18.03 -7.10 -26.67
C GLY A 99 17.04 -7.85 -27.55
N GLU A 100 17.34 -7.96 -28.83
CA GLU A 100 16.55 -8.73 -29.80
C GLU A 100 16.37 -10.19 -29.39
N SER A 101 17.42 -10.78 -28.83
CA SER A 101 17.37 -12.14 -28.32
C SER A 101 16.32 -12.31 -27.21
N GLY A 102 16.11 -11.28 -26.36
CA GLY A 102 15.07 -11.27 -25.36
C GLY A 102 13.67 -11.29 -25.99
N MET A 103 13.44 -10.49 -27.02
CA MET A 103 12.16 -10.48 -27.73
C MET A 103 11.84 -11.81 -28.42
N ALA A 104 12.83 -12.51 -28.91
CA ALA A 104 12.65 -13.81 -29.55
C ALA A 104 12.42 -14.96 -28.54
N GLN A 105 12.88 -14.81 -27.31
CA GLN A 105 12.90 -15.86 -26.30
C GLN A 105 11.90 -15.67 -25.16
N GLU A 106 11.35 -14.48 -24.99
CA GLU A 106 10.36 -14.17 -23.98
C GLU A 106 9.22 -13.37 -24.62
N TYR A 107 8.02 -13.68 -24.25
CA TYR A 107 6.83 -12.95 -24.68
C TYR A 107 6.19 -12.28 -23.47
N PRO A 108 6.77 -11.17 -22.95
CA PRO A 108 6.21 -10.50 -21.78
C PRO A 108 4.91 -9.79 -22.13
N VAL A 109 4.13 -9.44 -21.10
CA VAL A 109 3.09 -8.42 -21.19
C VAL A 109 3.68 -7.13 -20.63
N VAL A 110 3.80 -6.12 -21.48
CA VAL A 110 4.36 -4.82 -21.09
C VAL A 110 3.26 -3.90 -20.62
N LEU A 111 3.46 -3.26 -19.47
CA LEU A 111 2.55 -2.30 -18.88
C LEU A 111 3.23 -0.93 -18.81
N LEU A 112 2.52 0.12 -19.23
CA LEU A 112 3.00 1.50 -19.26
C LEU A 112 1.88 2.45 -18.84
N GLN A 113 2.20 3.52 -18.14
CA GLN A 113 1.28 4.65 -17.93
C GLN A 113 1.60 5.76 -18.94
N CYS A 114 0.61 6.19 -19.70
CA CYS A 114 0.75 7.20 -20.72
C CYS A 114 -0.26 8.32 -20.49
N ARG A 115 0.14 9.59 -20.67
CA ARG A 115 -0.77 10.71 -20.64
C ARG A 115 -1.67 10.73 -21.88
N GLY A 116 -2.95 11.07 -21.68
CA GLY A 116 -3.96 11.14 -22.71
C GLY A 116 -4.70 9.81 -22.91
N LEU A 117 -5.70 9.84 -23.76
CA LEU A 117 -6.56 8.70 -24.06
C LEU A 117 -6.31 8.19 -25.50
N ASP A 118 -6.51 6.90 -25.70
CA ASP A 118 -6.38 6.24 -27.00
C ASP A 118 -7.68 6.41 -27.81
N ASP A 119 -8.02 7.65 -28.08
CA ASP A 119 -9.22 8.05 -28.82
C ASP A 119 -8.90 9.13 -29.85
N ALA A 120 -8.91 8.73 -31.13
CA ALA A 120 -8.60 9.61 -32.24
C ALA A 120 -9.64 10.74 -32.47
N SER A 121 -10.78 10.70 -31.80
CA SER A 121 -11.80 11.76 -31.87
C SER A 121 -11.46 12.96 -30.97
N LEU A 122 -10.57 12.79 -30.00
CA LEU A 122 -10.12 13.85 -29.11
C LEU A 122 -9.14 14.81 -29.77
N PRO A 123 -9.01 16.05 -29.26
CA PRO A 123 -7.92 16.94 -29.64
C PRO A 123 -6.56 16.29 -29.45
N ALA A 124 -5.59 16.60 -30.31
CA ALA A 124 -4.29 15.94 -30.35
C ALA A 124 -3.52 15.98 -29.03
N GLU A 125 -3.69 17.05 -28.26
CA GLU A 125 -3.08 17.25 -26.93
C GLU A 125 -3.68 16.33 -25.84
N GLN A 126 -4.87 15.78 -26.07
CA GLN A 126 -5.54 14.83 -25.18
C GLN A 126 -5.38 13.38 -25.64
N GLN A 127 -4.80 13.17 -26.83
CA GLN A 127 -4.55 11.83 -27.33
C GLN A 127 -3.25 11.26 -26.75
N MET A 128 -3.33 9.99 -26.37
CA MET A 128 -2.16 9.22 -25.99
C MET A 128 -1.27 8.93 -27.20
N SER A 129 0.04 8.99 -27.01
CA SER A 129 1.03 8.55 -27.97
C SER A 129 2.20 7.84 -27.27
N ARG A 130 3.11 7.24 -28.04
CA ARG A 130 4.30 6.60 -27.45
C ARG A 130 5.17 7.59 -26.68
N GLU A 131 5.27 8.82 -27.17
CA GLU A 131 6.04 9.89 -26.54
C GLU A 131 5.42 10.42 -25.23
N THR A 132 4.17 10.11 -24.94
CA THR A 132 3.52 10.49 -23.69
C THR A 132 3.53 9.37 -22.64
N CYS A 133 4.19 8.24 -22.94
CA CYS A 133 4.34 7.12 -22.03
C CYS A 133 5.56 7.29 -21.13
N TRP A 134 5.36 7.20 -19.82
CA TRP A 134 6.43 7.30 -18.85
C TRP A 134 7.23 6.00 -18.78
N THR A 135 8.53 6.14 -18.63
CA THR A 135 9.48 5.03 -18.58
C THR A 135 10.37 5.10 -17.34
N SER A 136 11.26 4.12 -17.19
CA SER A 136 12.16 3.97 -16.04
C SER A 136 13.11 5.14 -15.83
N THR A 137 13.69 5.19 -14.64
CA THR A 137 14.69 6.19 -14.25
C THR A 137 15.98 6.10 -15.08
N ARG A 138 16.77 7.17 -15.08
CA ARG A 138 18.09 7.20 -15.71
C ARG A 138 18.97 6.05 -15.30
N GLN A 139 19.04 5.75 -14.00
CA GLN A 139 19.90 4.68 -13.48
C GLN A 139 19.50 3.32 -14.06
N GLN A 140 18.21 3.01 -14.09
CA GLN A 140 17.71 1.75 -14.64
C GLN A 140 18.01 1.65 -16.13
N ARG A 141 17.82 2.73 -16.89
CA ARG A 141 18.10 2.77 -18.31
C ARG A 141 19.59 2.65 -18.60
N THR A 142 20.44 3.23 -17.78
CA THR A 142 21.90 3.13 -17.92
C THR A 142 22.39 1.71 -17.61
N GLN A 143 21.86 1.07 -16.59
CA GLN A 143 22.22 -0.32 -16.24
C GLN A 143 21.85 -1.31 -17.34
N SER A 144 20.73 -1.09 -18.01
CA SER A 144 20.26 -1.95 -19.09
C SER A 144 21.02 -1.75 -20.41
N ALA A 145 21.80 -0.70 -20.54
CA ALA A 145 22.41 -0.26 -21.79
C ALA A 145 23.76 -0.92 -22.10
N THR A 146 24.06 -2.07 -21.53
CA THR A 146 25.36 -2.74 -21.71
C THR A 146 25.53 -3.40 -23.08
N GLU A 147 24.48 -3.47 -23.91
CA GLU A 147 24.56 -4.05 -25.23
C GLU A 147 24.44 -3.01 -26.34
N SER A 148 25.46 -3.03 -27.22
CA SER A 148 25.49 -2.23 -28.43
C SER A 148 24.40 -2.55 -29.47
N ALA A 149 23.65 -3.63 -29.24
CA ALA A 149 22.60 -4.08 -30.15
C ALA A 149 21.19 -3.56 -29.79
N ALA A 150 21.01 -2.92 -28.66
CA ALA A 150 19.73 -2.34 -28.30
C ALA A 150 19.45 -1.03 -29.05
N VAL A 151 19.80 -1.01 -30.30
CA VAL A 151 19.46 0.10 -31.19
C VAL A 151 17.96 0.11 -31.38
N TRP A 152 17.36 1.27 -31.23
CA TRP A 152 16.00 1.55 -31.63
C TRP A 152 15.76 1.05 -33.04
N ARG A 153 15.05 -0.05 -33.17
CA ARG A 153 14.75 -0.56 -34.47
C ARG A 153 13.45 -0.05 -34.98
N HIS A 154 13.54 0.42 -36.20
CA HIS A 154 12.39 0.59 -37.05
C HIS A 154 11.88 -0.79 -37.43
N ASP A 155 10.60 -1.03 -37.23
CA ASP A 155 9.95 -2.25 -37.70
C ASP A 155 9.74 -2.15 -39.19
N GLU A 156 10.78 -2.49 -39.94
CA GLU A 156 10.81 -2.31 -41.39
C GLU A 156 9.81 -3.17 -42.15
N TYR A 157 9.32 -4.23 -41.50
CA TYR A 157 8.33 -5.13 -42.05
C TYR A 157 6.89 -4.85 -41.53
N ALA A 158 6.71 -3.84 -40.75
CA ALA A 158 5.38 -3.41 -40.30
C ALA A 158 4.51 -3.00 -41.51
N THR A 159 3.22 -3.25 -41.41
CA THR A 159 2.27 -2.84 -42.44
C THR A 159 2.13 -1.31 -42.48
N GLU A 160 1.66 -0.79 -43.64
CA GLU A 160 1.39 0.65 -43.78
C GLU A 160 0.39 1.13 -42.72
N ALA A 161 -0.63 0.33 -42.43
CA ALA A 161 -1.59 0.61 -41.39
C ALA A 161 -0.97 0.70 -39.98
N ASP A 162 0.01 -0.16 -39.68
CA ASP A 162 0.73 -0.10 -38.41
C ASP A 162 1.59 1.16 -38.31
N ARG A 163 2.25 1.53 -39.38
CA ARG A 163 3.07 2.75 -39.48
C ARG A 163 2.24 4.02 -39.39
N ALA A 164 1.02 4.00 -39.90
CA ALA A 164 0.09 5.13 -39.82
C ALA A 164 -0.38 5.46 -38.41
N GLN A 165 -0.20 4.55 -37.46
CA GLN A 165 -0.52 4.78 -36.02
C GLN A 165 0.53 5.64 -35.30
N LYS A 166 1.47 6.21 -36.00
CA LYS A 166 2.43 7.16 -35.43
C LYS A 166 1.73 8.46 -35.11
N ALA A 167 1.81 8.87 -33.87
CA ALA A 167 1.43 10.20 -33.46
C ALA A 167 2.68 11.02 -33.10
N GLY A 168 2.71 12.28 -33.50
CA GLY A 168 3.58 13.29 -32.95
C GLY A 168 5.02 13.31 -33.43
N VAL A 169 5.97 13.28 -32.54
CA VAL A 169 7.40 13.45 -32.79
C VAL A 169 7.98 12.22 -33.50
N SER A 170 9.03 12.39 -34.26
CA SER A 170 9.76 11.25 -34.84
C SER A 170 10.14 10.27 -33.72
N PRO A 171 9.80 8.98 -33.85
CA PRO A 171 10.06 7.99 -32.80
C PRO A 171 11.55 7.67 -32.65
N TYR A 172 12.38 8.13 -33.53
CA TYR A 172 13.82 7.87 -33.52
C TYR A 172 14.59 9.16 -33.35
N PRO A 173 15.68 9.13 -32.56
CA PRO A 173 16.61 10.24 -32.55
C PRO A 173 17.07 10.49 -33.98
N ASP A 174 16.88 11.70 -34.45
CA ASP A 174 17.55 12.11 -35.66
C ASP A 174 19.07 12.10 -35.39
N ALA A 175 19.85 11.45 -36.22
CA ALA A 175 21.31 11.42 -36.12
C ALA A 175 21.93 12.83 -36.05
N THR A 176 21.21 13.86 -36.53
CA THR A 176 21.62 15.26 -36.43
C THR A 176 21.33 15.88 -35.09
N THR A 177 20.32 15.39 -34.38
CA THR A 177 19.90 15.90 -33.09
C THR A 177 20.67 15.26 -31.93
N CYS A 178 21.17 14.02 -32.13
CA CYS A 178 21.87 13.24 -31.11
C CYS A 178 23.28 12.86 -31.58
N GLN A 179 24.04 13.83 -32.05
CA GLN A 179 25.39 13.65 -32.54
C GLN A 179 26.31 13.15 -31.49
N ASP A 180 26.82 12.49 -30.97
CA ASP A 180 27.69 12.07 -29.86
C ASP A 180 27.00 11.25 -28.78
N VAL A 181 25.88 10.58 -29.08
CA VAL A 181 25.24 9.70 -28.12
C VAL A 181 26.12 8.48 -27.84
N PRO A 182 26.59 8.29 -26.60
CA PRO A 182 27.30 7.05 -26.27
C PRO A 182 26.36 5.86 -26.46
N PHE A 183 26.88 4.71 -26.82
CA PHE A 183 26.15 3.45 -26.94
C PHE A 183 25.37 3.07 -25.68
N LEU A 184 25.71 3.67 -24.55
CA LEU A 184 25.08 3.47 -23.26
C LEU A 184 23.65 4.03 -23.15
N SER A 185 23.15 4.80 -24.13
CA SER A 185 21.84 5.47 -24.06
C SER A 185 20.75 4.81 -24.90
N THR A 186 20.92 3.55 -25.26
CA THR A 186 20.08 2.84 -26.22
C THR A 186 18.66 2.52 -25.74
N HIS A 187 18.41 2.61 -24.42
CA HIS A 187 17.09 2.36 -23.84
C HIS A 187 16.32 3.65 -23.49
N ILE A 188 16.86 4.82 -23.83
CA ILE A 188 16.19 6.09 -23.61
C ILE A 188 15.22 6.36 -24.76
N THR A 189 13.99 6.70 -24.42
CA THR A 189 12.92 7.01 -25.38
C THR A 189 12.60 8.50 -25.37
N PRO A 190 12.18 9.10 -26.49
CA PRO A 190 11.68 10.47 -26.48
C PRO A 190 10.47 10.56 -25.55
N PHE A 191 10.35 11.68 -24.84
CA PHE A 191 9.22 11.93 -23.98
C PHE A 191 8.71 13.37 -24.17
N ARG A 192 7.39 13.51 -24.21
CA ARG A 192 6.70 14.80 -24.26
C ARG A 192 6.02 15.05 -22.92
N ALA A 193 6.53 16.01 -22.17
CA ALA A 193 5.99 16.39 -20.88
C ALA A 193 4.61 17.08 -20.99
N ALA A 194 3.94 17.18 -19.86
CA ALA A 194 2.61 17.81 -19.75
C ALA A 194 2.61 19.29 -20.15
N ASP A 195 3.70 19.99 -19.89
CA ASP A 195 3.90 21.39 -20.29
C ASP A 195 4.25 21.57 -21.78
N GLY A 196 4.35 20.45 -22.54
CA GLY A 196 4.70 20.45 -23.96
C GLY A 196 6.21 20.35 -24.23
N THR A 197 7.06 20.36 -23.21
CA THR A 197 8.51 20.17 -23.35
C THR A 197 8.80 18.79 -23.94
N VAL A 198 9.67 18.76 -24.96
CA VAL A 198 10.10 17.51 -25.60
C VAL A 198 11.51 17.16 -25.13
N PHE A 199 11.63 16.01 -24.51
CA PHE A 199 12.90 15.43 -24.10
C PHE A 199 13.36 14.45 -25.18
N PRO A 200 14.45 14.75 -25.90
CA PRO A 200 14.96 13.85 -26.94
C PRO A 200 15.63 12.61 -26.32
N ALA A 201 15.61 11.51 -27.04
CA ALA A 201 16.21 10.25 -26.59
C ALA A 201 17.72 10.21 -26.85
N CYS A 202 18.45 11.21 -26.44
CA CYS A 202 19.87 11.34 -26.76
C CYS A 202 20.79 10.82 -25.66
N THR A 203 20.67 11.35 -24.45
CA THR A 203 21.52 10.99 -23.31
C THR A 203 20.67 10.90 -22.05
N THR A 204 21.25 10.37 -20.98
CA THR A 204 20.59 10.34 -19.67
C THR A 204 20.32 11.72 -19.11
N GLU A 205 21.10 12.74 -19.52
CA GLU A 205 20.90 14.14 -19.09
C GLU A 205 19.75 14.82 -19.82
N THR A 206 19.31 14.26 -20.93
CA THR A 206 18.16 14.77 -21.69
C THR A 206 16.83 14.15 -21.29
N MET A 207 16.80 13.35 -20.22
CA MET A 207 15.56 12.82 -19.65
C MET A 207 14.88 13.86 -18.74
N PRO A 208 13.55 13.73 -18.50
CA PRO A 208 12.83 14.58 -17.56
C PRO A 208 13.43 14.58 -16.14
N PRO A 209 13.25 15.66 -15.36
CA PRO A 209 13.83 15.75 -14.00
C PRO A 209 13.46 14.59 -13.09
N GLU A 210 12.24 14.09 -13.16
CA GLU A 210 11.74 12.99 -12.32
C GLU A 210 12.44 11.66 -12.64
N ALA A 211 13.04 11.53 -13.81
CA ALA A 211 13.87 10.38 -14.14
C ALA A 211 15.20 10.36 -13.37
N ALA A 212 15.59 11.48 -12.75
CA ALA A 212 16.78 11.56 -11.91
C ALA A 212 16.61 10.88 -10.54
N VAL A 213 15.38 10.49 -10.17
CA VAL A 213 15.13 9.74 -8.95
C VAL A 213 15.82 8.38 -9.04
N GLY A 214 16.54 8.03 -7.98
CA GLY A 214 17.37 6.81 -7.96
C GLY A 214 16.59 5.50 -8.04
N ALA A 215 17.32 4.40 -8.12
CA ALA A 215 16.77 3.03 -8.20
C ALA A 215 15.94 2.57 -7.00
N SER A 216 15.73 3.41 -6.00
CA SER A 216 14.86 3.13 -4.85
C SER A 216 13.37 3.16 -5.17
N TYR A 217 12.98 3.62 -6.33
CA TYR A 217 11.59 3.58 -6.78
C TYR A 217 11.37 2.43 -7.75
N PRO A 218 10.21 1.75 -7.70
CA PRO A 218 9.87 0.73 -8.69
C PRO A 218 9.90 1.30 -10.10
N PRO A 219 10.18 0.47 -11.12
CA PRO A 219 10.07 0.90 -12.51
C PRO A 219 8.67 1.42 -12.80
N SER A 220 8.59 2.40 -13.67
CA SER A 220 7.32 2.98 -14.15
C SER A 220 6.72 2.19 -15.31
N GLU A 221 7.50 1.33 -15.92
CA GLU A 221 7.06 0.32 -16.86
C GLU A 221 7.39 -1.07 -16.32
N MET A 222 6.65 -2.05 -16.78
CA MET A 222 6.78 -3.42 -16.33
C MET A 222 6.72 -4.39 -17.50
N ALA A 223 7.61 -5.38 -17.51
CA ALA A 223 7.55 -6.54 -18.40
C ALA A 223 7.12 -7.75 -17.55
N ALA A 224 5.82 -8.03 -17.54
CA ALA A 224 5.24 -9.07 -16.72
C ALA A 224 5.25 -10.43 -17.41
N PHE A 225 5.23 -11.49 -16.64
CA PHE A 225 5.35 -12.86 -17.07
C PHE A 225 3.97 -13.51 -17.29
N THR A 226 3.81 -14.25 -18.38
CA THR A 226 2.59 -15.02 -18.69
C THR A 226 2.84 -16.51 -18.44
N ASP A 227 1.97 -17.13 -17.68
CA ASP A 227 2.02 -18.55 -17.35
C ASP A 227 1.74 -19.46 -18.57
N VAL A 228 1.95 -20.77 -18.42
CA VAL A 228 1.80 -21.76 -19.52
C VAL A 228 0.39 -21.80 -20.13
N ASP A 229 -0.62 -21.43 -19.36
CA ASP A 229 -2.03 -21.39 -19.78
C ASP A 229 -2.41 -20.09 -20.50
N GLY A 230 -1.48 -19.16 -20.63
CA GLY A 230 -1.70 -17.85 -21.26
C GLY A 230 -2.27 -16.80 -20.33
N SER A 231 -2.40 -17.10 -19.03
CA SER A 231 -2.83 -16.14 -18.02
C SER A 231 -1.65 -15.48 -17.31
N GLY A 232 -1.90 -14.34 -16.70
CA GLY A 232 -0.96 -13.66 -15.83
C GLY A 232 -1.61 -12.51 -15.08
N ASP A 233 -0.91 -12.01 -14.09
CA ASP A 233 -1.33 -10.87 -13.28
C ASP A 233 -0.14 -9.98 -12.92
N ALA A 234 -0.41 -8.71 -12.70
CA ALA A 234 0.57 -7.73 -12.23
C ALA A 234 -0.11 -6.66 -11.38
N SER A 235 0.61 -6.17 -10.40
CA SER A 235 0.23 -4.98 -9.63
C SER A 235 1.00 -3.78 -10.19
N PHE A 236 0.29 -2.85 -10.81
CA PHE A 236 0.88 -1.65 -11.44
C PHE A 236 0.67 -0.43 -10.55
N GLU A 237 1.75 0.30 -10.22
CA GLU A 237 1.69 1.53 -9.45
C GLU A 237 1.42 2.72 -10.37
N VAL A 238 0.27 3.38 -10.18
CA VAL A 238 -0.06 4.60 -10.93
C VAL A 238 0.57 5.83 -10.31
N ARG A 239 0.85 6.83 -11.13
CA ARG A 239 1.44 8.11 -10.73
C ARG A 239 0.56 9.27 -11.15
N THR A 240 0.48 10.26 -10.28
CA THR A 240 -0.14 11.55 -10.57
C THR A 240 0.93 12.62 -10.84
N ASP A 241 0.50 13.83 -11.11
CA ASP A 241 1.37 15.01 -11.25
C ASP A 241 2.19 15.33 -9.98
N ILE A 242 1.76 14.81 -8.81
CA ILE A 242 2.52 14.96 -7.55
C ILE A 242 3.79 14.13 -7.56
N GLU A 243 3.72 12.89 -8.04
CA GLU A 243 4.87 12.00 -8.14
C GLU A 243 5.64 12.20 -9.45
N ASN A 244 5.00 12.76 -10.47
CA ASN A 244 5.57 12.95 -11.79
C ASN A 244 4.89 14.10 -12.53
N GLU A 245 5.40 15.31 -12.33
CA GLU A 245 4.87 16.52 -12.95
C GLU A 245 4.99 16.46 -14.48
N SER A 246 6.07 15.89 -15.00
CA SER A 246 6.28 15.73 -16.44
C SER A 246 5.27 14.79 -17.11
N LEU A 247 4.83 13.73 -16.42
CA LEU A 247 3.73 12.88 -16.88
C LEU A 247 2.39 13.59 -16.77
N GLY A 248 2.11 14.25 -15.66
CA GLY A 248 1.03 15.21 -15.49
C GLY A 248 -0.39 14.64 -15.42
N CYS A 249 -0.57 13.37 -15.00
CA CYS A 249 -1.88 12.77 -14.77
C CYS A 249 -2.54 13.38 -13.53
N ASN A 250 -3.74 13.91 -13.64
CA ASN A 250 -4.48 14.49 -12.53
C ASN A 250 -5.99 14.54 -12.80
N GLN A 251 -6.77 15.16 -11.94
CA GLN A 251 -8.24 15.24 -12.10
C GLN A 251 -8.68 15.88 -13.43
N ALA A 252 -7.86 16.74 -14.04
CA ALA A 252 -8.16 17.41 -15.30
C ALA A 252 -7.53 16.74 -16.54
N THR A 253 -6.60 15.83 -16.30
CA THR A 253 -5.82 15.17 -17.36
C THR A 253 -5.88 13.67 -17.17
N ASP A 254 -6.71 13.03 -17.97
CA ASP A 254 -6.83 11.58 -18.02
C ASP A 254 -5.56 10.94 -18.59
N CYS A 255 -5.28 9.73 -18.13
CA CYS A 255 -4.18 8.92 -18.61
C CYS A 255 -4.68 7.55 -19.07
N THR A 256 -3.79 6.79 -19.65
CA THR A 256 -4.08 5.43 -20.11
C THR A 256 -3.06 4.46 -19.50
N LEU A 257 -3.54 3.37 -18.93
CA LEU A 257 -2.73 2.18 -18.76
C LEU A 257 -2.67 1.44 -20.10
N VAL A 258 -1.48 1.34 -20.67
CA VAL A 258 -1.22 0.61 -21.91
C VAL A 258 -0.72 -0.78 -21.54
N VAL A 259 -1.43 -1.81 -22.02
CA VAL A 259 -1.08 -3.22 -21.85
C VAL A 259 -0.73 -3.80 -23.20
N ILE A 260 0.51 -4.26 -23.41
CA ILE A 260 0.96 -4.80 -24.68
C ILE A 260 1.35 -6.26 -24.49
N PRO A 261 0.49 -7.22 -24.86
CA PRO A 261 0.90 -8.61 -24.99
C PRO A 261 1.88 -8.75 -26.15
N ILE A 262 3.14 -9.04 -25.85
CA ILE A 262 4.19 -9.08 -26.88
C ILE A 262 4.02 -10.33 -27.70
N MET A 263 3.88 -10.13 -29.01
CA MET A 263 3.82 -11.19 -30.03
C MET A 263 5.13 -11.29 -30.83
N GLY A 264 6.02 -10.32 -30.66
CA GLY A 264 7.24 -10.12 -31.43
C GLY A 264 7.04 -9.17 -32.61
N ILE A 265 8.14 -8.59 -33.08
CA ILE A 265 8.13 -7.70 -34.23
C ILE A 265 7.84 -8.47 -35.53
N SER A 266 7.43 -7.78 -36.57
CA SER A 266 7.29 -8.33 -37.94
C SER A 266 8.65 -8.84 -38.46
N CYS A 267 8.63 -9.85 -39.32
CA CYS A 267 9.84 -10.53 -39.77
C CYS A 267 9.75 -11.05 -41.19
N LEU A 268 10.88 -11.36 -41.78
CA LEU A 268 10.96 -12.10 -43.06
C LEU A 268 10.80 -13.61 -42.84
N ASP A 269 10.34 -14.30 -43.88
CA ASP A 269 10.14 -15.76 -43.85
C ASP A 269 11.44 -16.54 -43.52
N ALA A 270 12.58 -16.07 -43.96
CA ALA A 270 13.87 -16.68 -43.70
C ALA A 270 14.54 -16.20 -42.40
N ASP A 271 13.88 -15.33 -41.62
CA ASP A 271 14.46 -14.80 -40.40
C ASP A 271 14.42 -15.84 -39.30
N ALA A 272 15.60 -16.23 -38.81
CA ALA A 272 15.75 -17.20 -37.73
C ALA A 272 15.06 -16.73 -36.42
N LEU A 273 14.91 -15.41 -36.20
CA LEU A 273 14.23 -14.85 -35.03
C LEU A 273 12.72 -15.07 -35.05
N CYS A 274 12.13 -15.19 -36.25
CA CYS A 274 10.71 -15.50 -36.40
C CYS A 274 10.33 -16.87 -35.86
N THR A 275 11.23 -17.80 -35.99
CA THR A 275 11.02 -19.22 -35.66
C THR A 275 11.79 -19.68 -34.43
N SER A 276 12.61 -18.80 -33.82
CA SER A 276 13.36 -19.15 -32.62
C SER A 276 12.41 -19.39 -31.44
N THR A 277 12.69 -20.46 -30.72
CA THR A 277 12.03 -20.79 -29.46
C THR A 277 12.85 -20.27 -28.29
N GLY A 278 12.21 -19.98 -27.17
CA GLY A 278 12.88 -19.60 -25.95
C GLY A 278 13.87 -20.66 -25.45
N ARG A 279 14.89 -20.24 -24.74
CA ARG A 279 15.88 -21.13 -24.12
C ARG A 279 15.25 -22.06 -23.08
N PHE A 280 14.18 -21.61 -22.45
CA PHE A 280 13.44 -22.34 -21.45
C PHE A 280 12.04 -22.67 -21.96
N PRO A 281 11.42 -23.75 -21.49
CA PRO A 281 10.05 -24.07 -21.84
C PRO A 281 9.09 -22.93 -21.49
N PRO A 282 7.97 -22.78 -22.19
CA PRO A 282 6.92 -21.85 -21.81
C PRO A 282 6.50 -22.05 -20.35
N GLY A 283 6.26 -20.94 -19.63
CA GLY A 283 5.95 -20.94 -18.21
C GLY A 283 7.15 -21.08 -17.27
N SER A 284 8.37 -21.20 -17.80
CA SER A 284 9.60 -21.25 -17.03
C SER A 284 10.43 -19.98 -17.26
N SER A 285 10.86 -19.33 -16.17
CA SER A 285 11.76 -18.19 -16.23
C SER A 285 13.15 -18.60 -15.75
N ASN A 286 14.21 -18.16 -16.46
CA ASN A 286 15.59 -18.28 -15.97
C ASN A 286 15.97 -17.11 -15.07
N PHE A 287 15.01 -16.32 -14.72
CA PHE A 287 15.16 -15.01 -14.14
C PHE A 287 15.17 -15.11 -12.61
N ALA A 288 16.32 -15.15 -12.01
CA ALA A 288 16.45 -15.19 -10.55
C ALA A 288 16.70 -13.81 -9.93
N ASN A 289 17.39 -12.91 -10.62
CA ASN A 289 17.87 -11.65 -10.05
C ASN A 289 17.97 -10.50 -11.05
N GLU A 290 17.54 -10.68 -12.29
CA GLU A 290 17.70 -9.67 -13.31
C GLU A 290 16.36 -9.07 -13.72
N GLY A 291 16.32 -7.82 -13.87
CA GLY A 291 15.61 -7.05 -14.83
C GLY A 291 14.10 -6.93 -14.84
N VAL A 292 13.32 -7.39 -13.87
CA VAL A 292 11.97 -6.78 -13.72
C VAL A 292 12.11 -5.38 -13.15
N ASP A 293 13.23 -5.12 -12.50
CA ASP A 293 13.63 -3.81 -12.01
C ASP A 293 14.44 -2.99 -13.02
N ASP A 294 14.83 -3.58 -14.14
CA ASP A 294 15.55 -2.90 -15.21
C ASP A 294 14.58 -2.27 -16.22
N ALA A 295 15.07 -1.33 -16.98
CA ALA A 295 14.28 -0.67 -18.01
C ALA A 295 13.83 -1.67 -19.08
N VAL A 296 12.54 -1.64 -19.43
CA VAL A 296 12.00 -2.43 -20.54
C VAL A 296 12.56 -1.95 -21.88
N SER A 297 13.00 -2.87 -22.74
CA SER A 297 13.51 -2.51 -24.05
C SER A 297 12.47 -1.74 -24.88
N PRO A 298 12.83 -0.63 -25.50
CA PRO A 298 11.93 0.10 -26.40
C PRO A 298 11.36 -0.76 -27.53
N LEU A 299 12.08 -1.80 -27.97
CA LEU A 299 11.59 -2.73 -29.00
C LEU A 299 10.24 -3.39 -28.61
N TYR A 300 9.99 -3.61 -27.33
CA TYR A 300 8.73 -4.21 -26.86
C TYR A 300 7.51 -3.31 -27.05
N TRP A 301 7.67 -1.99 -27.06
CA TRP A 301 6.52 -1.10 -27.11
C TRP A 301 6.64 0.01 -28.14
N TRP A 302 7.85 0.30 -28.62
CA TRP A 302 8.06 1.31 -29.64
C TRP A 302 7.90 0.78 -31.06
N ALA A 303 8.21 -0.50 -31.30
CA ALA A 303 8.01 -1.14 -32.59
C ALA A 303 6.54 -1.13 -33.02
N GLU A 304 6.26 -0.80 -34.27
CA GLU A 304 4.90 -0.65 -34.80
C GLU A 304 4.07 -1.91 -34.64
N SER A 305 4.65 -3.08 -34.87
CA SER A 305 3.94 -4.36 -34.80
C SER A 305 3.58 -4.75 -33.37
N ASN A 306 4.34 -4.32 -32.38
CA ASN A 306 3.95 -4.49 -30.98
C ASN A 306 2.96 -3.41 -30.52
N TRP A 307 3.19 -2.14 -30.88
CA TRP A 307 2.32 -1.04 -30.48
C TRP A 307 0.88 -1.19 -30.99
N ARG A 308 0.64 -1.74 -32.18
CA ARG A 308 -0.71 -2.04 -32.67
C ARG A 308 -1.46 -3.01 -31.79
N ASN A 309 -0.75 -3.89 -31.09
CA ASN A 309 -1.31 -4.88 -30.19
C ASN A 309 -1.67 -4.31 -28.80
N ARG A 310 -1.39 -3.02 -28.53
CA ARG A 310 -1.74 -2.40 -27.25
C ARG A 310 -3.22 -2.53 -26.95
N ILE A 311 -3.52 -2.76 -25.71
CA ILE A 311 -4.85 -2.69 -25.10
C ILE A 311 -4.81 -1.47 -24.20
N SER A 312 -5.72 -0.53 -24.41
CA SER A 312 -5.72 0.77 -23.75
C SER A 312 -6.84 0.82 -22.71
N VAL A 313 -6.47 1.04 -21.46
CA VAL A 313 -7.39 1.13 -20.32
C VAL A 313 -7.40 2.57 -19.82
N PRO A 314 -8.52 3.31 -19.94
CA PRO A 314 -8.58 4.68 -19.49
C PRO A 314 -8.48 4.77 -17.97
N LEU A 315 -7.71 5.74 -17.48
CA LEU A 315 -7.52 6.01 -16.06
C LEU A 315 -7.93 7.44 -15.75
N THR A 316 -8.79 7.63 -14.75
CA THR A 316 -9.13 8.93 -14.18
C THR A 316 -8.58 9.09 -12.77
N PHE A 317 -8.33 10.32 -12.36
CA PHE A 317 -7.67 10.60 -11.09
C PHE A 317 -8.55 11.47 -10.19
N GLY A 318 -8.53 11.18 -8.89
CA GLY A 318 -9.19 11.96 -7.86
C GLY A 318 -8.46 13.27 -7.56
N LEU A 319 -9.04 14.05 -6.65
CA LEU A 319 -8.42 15.28 -6.17
C LEU A 319 -7.08 15.01 -5.49
N SER A 320 -6.14 15.93 -5.67
CA SER A 320 -4.86 15.89 -4.97
C SER A 320 -5.04 15.94 -3.44
N PRO A 321 -4.12 15.37 -2.65
CA PRO A 321 -4.22 15.37 -1.18
C PRO A 321 -4.28 16.76 -0.56
N ASP A 322 -3.74 17.78 -1.21
CA ASP A 322 -3.69 19.18 -0.79
C ASP A 322 -4.82 20.04 -1.37
N ALA A 323 -5.74 19.45 -2.13
CA ALA A 323 -6.84 20.17 -2.76
C ALA A 323 -7.62 21.09 -1.80
N CYS A 324 -7.82 20.63 -0.56
CA CYS A 324 -8.47 21.46 0.47
C CYS A 324 -7.64 22.68 0.86
N ASP A 325 -6.32 22.60 0.82
CA ASP A 325 -5.47 23.74 1.18
C ASP A 325 -5.39 24.76 0.06
N VAL A 326 -5.52 24.30 -1.19
CA VAL A 326 -5.53 25.15 -2.38
C VAL A 326 -6.91 25.79 -2.61
N LEU A 327 -8.00 25.03 -2.42
CA LEU A 327 -9.36 25.42 -2.80
C LEU A 327 -10.18 26.07 -1.67
N ASP A 328 -9.69 26.00 -0.43
CA ASP A 328 -10.40 26.51 0.75
C ASP A 328 -9.44 27.24 1.70
N ASP A 329 -9.57 28.55 1.77
CA ASP A 329 -8.76 29.44 2.60
C ASP A 329 -9.19 29.50 4.08
N ARG A 330 -10.29 28.82 4.45
CA ARG A 330 -10.77 28.77 5.83
C ARG A 330 -9.76 28.03 6.73
N ALA A 331 -9.62 28.50 7.96
CA ALA A 331 -8.81 27.81 8.95
C ALA A 331 -9.37 26.39 9.21
N PRO A 332 -8.53 25.35 9.18
CA PRO A 332 -8.98 23.99 9.40
C PRO A 332 -9.40 23.76 10.85
N THR A 333 -10.39 22.90 11.05
CA THR A 333 -10.66 22.32 12.35
C THR A 333 -9.89 21.00 12.42
N ALA A 334 -8.83 20.99 13.22
CA ALA A 334 -7.92 19.89 13.33
C ALA A 334 -8.48 18.81 14.27
N PHE A 335 -8.53 17.59 13.79
CA PHE A 335 -8.68 16.37 14.56
C PHE A 335 -7.30 15.71 14.65
N PHE A 336 -7.04 15.07 15.78
CA PHE A 336 -5.74 14.44 16.00
C PHE A 336 -5.94 12.93 16.26
N GLY A 337 -4.98 12.09 15.87
CA GLY A 337 -4.96 10.70 16.29
C GLY A 337 -4.74 9.68 15.19
N SER A 338 -5.45 8.59 15.31
CA SER A 338 -5.17 7.30 14.72
C SER A 338 -4.87 7.35 13.22
N GLU A 339 -3.71 6.80 12.88
CA GLU A 339 -3.30 6.62 11.50
C GLU A 339 -4.19 5.66 10.71
N LEU A 340 -4.96 4.81 11.41
CA LEU A 340 -5.94 3.94 10.77
C LEU A 340 -6.95 4.70 9.92
N MET A 341 -7.21 5.97 10.26
CA MET A 341 -8.15 6.83 9.55
C MET A 341 -7.54 7.61 8.37
N SER A 342 -6.25 7.43 8.08
CA SER A 342 -5.53 8.22 7.07
C SER A 342 -6.21 8.22 5.70
N GLN A 343 -6.60 7.05 5.19
CA GLN A 343 -7.24 6.93 3.88
C GLN A 343 -8.68 7.45 3.88
N ALA A 344 -9.46 7.18 4.92
CA ALA A 344 -10.81 7.71 5.05
C ALA A 344 -10.79 9.26 5.19
N ALA A 345 -9.87 9.80 5.99
CA ALA A 345 -9.74 11.25 6.15
C ALA A 345 -9.35 11.95 4.84
N LEU A 346 -8.42 11.36 4.08
CA LEU A 346 -8.01 11.86 2.76
C LEU A 346 -9.21 11.94 1.80
N GLN A 347 -10.06 10.91 1.80
CA GLN A 347 -11.22 10.83 0.91
C GLN A 347 -12.41 11.67 1.40
N TRP A 348 -12.56 11.84 2.73
CA TRP A 348 -13.63 12.64 3.31
C TRP A 348 -13.35 14.14 3.29
N SER A 349 -12.08 14.58 3.44
CA SER A 349 -11.73 16.00 3.53
C SER A 349 -12.31 16.86 2.42
N PRO A 350 -12.30 16.47 1.14
CA PRO A 350 -12.91 17.27 0.06
C PRO A 350 -14.42 17.46 0.23
N SER A 351 -15.14 16.50 0.80
CA SER A 351 -16.58 16.62 1.04
C SER A 351 -16.92 17.65 2.13
N TYR A 352 -15.92 18.11 2.89
CA TYR A 352 -16.05 19.18 3.87
C TYR A 352 -15.57 20.52 3.31
N CYS A 353 -14.34 20.59 2.80
CA CYS A 353 -13.75 21.84 2.34
C CYS A 353 -14.42 22.41 1.08
N LEU A 354 -14.92 21.58 0.18
CA LEU A 354 -15.61 22.01 -1.03
C LEU A 354 -17.08 22.41 -0.78
N ARG A 355 -17.59 22.26 0.43
CA ARG A 355 -18.97 22.58 0.80
C ARG A 355 -19.01 23.78 1.76
N LYS A 356 -19.81 24.79 1.39
CA LYS A 356 -19.97 26.01 2.20
C LYS A 356 -20.73 25.80 3.51
N ASP A 357 -21.56 24.74 3.59
CA ASP A 357 -22.34 24.34 4.76
C ASP A 357 -21.56 23.48 5.76
N ARG A 358 -20.31 23.17 5.45
CA ARG A 358 -19.40 22.40 6.29
C ARG A 358 -18.14 23.19 6.62
N PHE A 359 -17.45 22.76 7.67
CA PHE A 359 -16.16 23.30 8.05
C PHE A 359 -15.02 22.65 7.25
N LYS A 360 -13.80 23.21 7.23
CA LYS A 360 -12.61 22.56 6.68
C LYS A 360 -12.11 21.53 7.68
N PHE A 361 -12.28 20.26 7.36
CA PHE A 361 -11.83 19.11 8.17
C PHE A 361 -10.38 18.77 7.85
N GLN A 362 -9.58 18.52 8.88
CA GLN A 362 -8.21 18.05 8.76
C GLN A 362 -7.89 17.02 9.84
N LEU A 363 -7.29 15.87 9.47
CA LEU A 363 -6.75 14.89 10.39
C LEU A 363 -5.23 15.04 10.49
N ASN A 364 -4.75 15.36 11.68
CA ASN A 364 -3.33 15.36 12.02
C ASN A 364 -2.98 14.03 12.69
N ARG A 365 -2.23 13.21 11.97
CA ARG A 365 -1.82 11.87 12.42
C ARG A 365 -0.79 11.98 13.53
N MET A 366 -1.02 11.26 14.60
CA MET A 366 -0.09 11.13 15.74
C MET A 366 -0.45 9.93 16.60
N SER A 367 0.36 9.64 17.60
CA SER A 367 0.08 8.65 18.64
C SER A 367 -1.31 8.84 19.24
N ASP A 368 -2.06 7.74 19.36
CA ASP A 368 -3.42 7.74 19.92
C ASP A 368 -3.45 8.35 21.33
N THR A 369 -2.48 7.98 22.17
CA THR A 369 -2.32 8.52 23.53
C THR A 369 -2.06 10.03 23.53
N ALA A 370 -1.17 10.51 22.65
CA ALA A 370 -0.85 11.94 22.57
C ALA A 370 -2.04 12.75 22.04
N ALA A 371 -2.73 12.24 21.02
CA ALA A 371 -3.92 12.88 20.48
C ALA A 371 -5.04 12.98 21.50
N PHE A 372 -5.27 11.90 22.26
CA PHE A 372 -6.25 11.90 23.32
C PHE A 372 -5.89 12.93 24.40
N ALA A 373 -4.62 13.00 24.82
CA ALA A 373 -4.18 13.98 25.82
C ALA A 373 -4.37 15.44 25.35
N LEU A 374 -4.13 15.73 24.06
CA LEU A 374 -4.41 17.06 23.50
C LEU A 374 -5.89 17.41 23.55
N MET A 375 -6.78 16.46 23.29
CA MET A 375 -8.23 16.65 23.37
C MET A 375 -8.67 16.83 24.82
N ASP A 376 -8.19 15.97 25.73
CA ASP A 376 -8.56 16.00 27.16
C ASP A 376 -8.09 17.28 27.85
N ASN A 377 -6.96 17.85 27.42
CA ASN A 377 -6.43 19.14 27.89
C ASN A 377 -7.05 20.36 27.19
N GLY A 378 -8.02 20.19 26.31
CA GLY A 378 -8.71 21.26 25.59
C GLY A 378 -7.87 21.93 24.48
N GLN A 379 -6.75 21.34 24.06
CA GLN A 379 -5.91 21.83 22.96
C GLN A 379 -6.39 21.33 21.59
N ALA A 380 -7.24 20.32 21.58
CA ALA A 380 -7.93 19.80 20.41
C ALA A 380 -9.41 19.63 20.68
N SER A 381 -10.24 19.77 19.62
CA SER A 381 -11.70 19.61 19.76
C SER A 381 -12.13 18.15 19.80
N ALA A 382 -11.36 17.24 19.20
CA ALA A 382 -11.61 15.81 19.15
C ALA A 382 -10.33 15.03 18.91
N ALA A 383 -10.33 13.77 19.38
CA ALA A 383 -9.28 12.79 19.08
C ALA A 383 -9.87 11.56 18.37
N MET A 384 -9.10 10.97 17.46
CA MET A 384 -9.42 9.68 16.85
C MET A 384 -8.57 8.60 17.51
N VAL A 385 -9.21 7.63 18.16
CA VAL A 385 -8.56 6.56 18.94
C VAL A 385 -9.32 5.26 18.77
N SER A 386 -8.70 4.13 19.07
CA SER A 386 -9.37 2.82 18.97
C SER A 386 -9.62 2.15 20.31
N SER A 387 -9.13 2.74 21.39
CA SER A 387 -9.34 2.26 22.76
C SER A 387 -9.79 3.37 23.71
N ALA A 388 -10.15 3.01 24.93
CA ALA A 388 -10.41 3.97 25.98
C ALA A 388 -9.09 4.44 26.60
N HIS A 389 -8.86 5.75 26.60
CA HIS A 389 -7.72 6.35 27.27
C HIS A 389 -8.11 6.97 28.62
N LYS A 390 -7.14 7.13 29.51
CA LYS A 390 -7.35 7.73 30.83
C LYS A 390 -7.73 9.20 30.68
N VAL A 391 -8.89 9.57 31.19
CA VAL A 391 -9.34 10.96 31.32
C VAL A 391 -8.68 11.59 32.54
N GLU A 392 -7.95 12.66 32.37
CA GLU A 392 -7.31 13.45 33.45
C GLU A 392 -8.06 14.75 33.71
N GLY A 393 -8.82 15.22 32.73
CA GLY A 393 -9.69 16.40 32.84
C GLY A 393 -10.95 16.16 33.68
N ALA A 394 -11.65 17.25 33.99
CA ALA A 394 -12.90 17.21 34.74
C ALA A 394 -14.14 16.97 33.87
N ASP A 395 -14.05 17.18 32.58
CA ASP A 395 -15.15 17.06 31.63
C ASP A 395 -15.32 15.65 31.10
N PRO A 396 -16.56 15.12 31.05
CA PRO A 396 -16.78 13.75 30.59
C PRO A 396 -16.50 13.62 29.07
N VAL A 397 -15.81 12.55 28.72
CA VAL A 397 -15.48 12.20 27.32
C VAL A 397 -16.42 11.09 26.83
N ALA A 398 -16.92 11.25 25.62
CA ALA A 398 -17.66 10.21 24.92
C ALA A 398 -17.00 9.84 23.59
N TYR A 399 -17.16 8.59 23.17
CA TYR A 399 -16.53 7.98 22.01
C TYR A 399 -17.60 7.62 20.98
N ALA A 400 -17.60 8.30 19.84
CA ALA A 400 -18.49 8.00 18.71
C ALA A 400 -17.80 7.00 17.76
N PRO A 401 -18.32 5.78 17.56
CA PRO A 401 -17.83 4.90 16.53
C PRO A 401 -17.82 5.62 15.17
N THR A 402 -16.67 5.66 14.52
CA THR A 402 -16.44 6.41 13.27
C THR A 402 -16.19 5.47 12.09
N ALA A 403 -15.43 4.40 12.32
CA ALA A 403 -15.16 3.39 11.31
C ALA A 403 -14.82 2.04 11.94
N VAL A 404 -15.06 0.97 11.21
CA VAL A 404 -14.49 -0.35 11.47
C VAL A 404 -13.41 -0.60 10.43
N THR A 405 -12.19 -0.88 10.88
CA THR A 405 -11.02 -1.17 10.07
C THR A 405 -10.07 -2.05 10.88
N GLY A 406 -8.78 -1.85 10.80
CA GLY A 406 -7.80 -2.56 11.61
C GLY A 406 -6.39 -2.47 11.06
N PHE A 407 -5.53 -3.33 11.59
CA PHE A 407 -4.18 -3.51 11.06
C PHE A 407 -4.07 -4.83 10.29
N ALA A 408 -3.09 -4.90 9.39
CA ALA A 408 -2.64 -6.13 8.76
C ALA A 408 -1.13 -6.29 8.91
N VAL A 409 -0.65 -7.51 8.75
CA VAL A 409 0.76 -7.75 8.41
C VAL A 409 0.83 -7.84 6.90
N SER A 410 1.19 -6.71 6.29
CA SER A 410 1.40 -6.67 4.84
C SER A 410 2.76 -7.23 4.47
N TYR A 411 2.88 -7.76 3.26
CA TYR A 411 4.12 -8.36 2.81
C TYR A 411 4.40 -8.13 1.33
N ALA A 412 5.68 -8.12 0.98
CA ALA A 412 6.20 -8.27 -0.37
C ALA A 412 7.15 -9.47 -0.35
N ILE A 413 6.68 -10.60 -0.83
CA ILE A 413 7.43 -11.86 -0.85
C ILE A 413 7.28 -12.47 -2.24
N ASP A 414 8.41 -12.80 -2.87
CA ASP A 414 8.45 -13.46 -4.15
C ASP A 414 8.64 -14.97 -3.99
N ARG A 415 8.03 -15.73 -4.89
CA ARG A 415 8.29 -17.17 -5.00
C ARG A 415 9.66 -17.40 -5.63
N PRO A 416 10.35 -18.48 -5.28
CA PRO A 416 11.58 -18.88 -5.95
C PRO A 416 11.40 -18.99 -7.47
N ASP A 417 12.52 -18.91 -8.19
CA ASP A 417 12.58 -19.07 -9.65
C ASP A 417 11.72 -18.04 -10.41
N ASN A 418 11.54 -16.86 -9.82
CA ASN A 418 10.74 -15.75 -10.36
C ASN A 418 9.29 -16.18 -10.75
N ALA A 419 8.70 -17.05 -9.95
CA ALA A 419 7.35 -17.53 -10.18
C ALA A 419 6.25 -16.53 -9.74
N GLY A 420 6.60 -15.25 -9.59
CA GLY A 420 5.69 -14.19 -9.16
C GLY A 420 5.58 -14.04 -7.64
N GLU A 421 4.68 -13.20 -7.19
CA GLU A 421 4.47 -12.94 -5.77
C GLU A 421 3.84 -14.15 -5.05
N TYR A 422 4.20 -14.31 -3.77
CA TYR A 422 3.62 -15.37 -2.93
C TYR A 422 2.15 -15.06 -2.61
N GLY A 423 1.26 -15.99 -2.95
CA GLY A 423 -0.19 -15.71 -2.97
C GLY A 423 -0.82 -15.53 -1.59
N GLN A 424 -0.49 -16.35 -0.59
CA GLN A 424 -1.13 -16.29 0.72
C GLN A 424 -0.17 -16.67 1.85
N LEU A 425 0.29 -15.69 2.58
CA LEU A 425 1.12 -15.86 3.77
C LEU A 425 0.24 -16.18 5.00
N ARG A 426 0.70 -17.12 5.83
CA ARG A 426 0.05 -17.50 7.09
C ARG A 426 0.98 -17.27 8.26
N LEU A 427 0.50 -16.53 9.27
CA LEU A 427 1.29 -16.20 10.45
C LEU A 427 0.54 -16.57 11.74
N THR A 428 1.27 -17.17 12.66
CA THR A 428 0.80 -17.43 14.03
C THR A 428 1.19 -16.30 14.96
N PRO A 429 0.51 -16.12 16.11
CA PRO A 429 0.94 -15.18 17.15
C PRO A 429 2.39 -15.41 17.59
N ARG A 430 2.84 -16.68 17.63
CA ARG A 430 4.22 -17.00 18.00
C ARG A 430 5.24 -16.58 16.94
N LEU A 431 4.95 -16.73 15.65
CA LEU A 431 5.82 -16.23 14.59
C LEU A 431 5.95 -14.69 14.65
N LEU A 432 4.84 -13.99 14.92
CA LEU A 432 4.88 -12.54 15.16
C LEU A 432 5.69 -12.17 16.40
N ALA A 433 5.55 -12.92 17.49
CA ALA A 433 6.38 -12.72 18.68
C ALA A 433 7.87 -12.91 18.40
N LYS A 434 8.24 -13.96 17.63
CA LYS A 434 9.62 -14.20 17.21
C LYS A 434 10.20 -13.04 16.40
N LEU A 435 9.42 -12.47 15.48
CA LEU A 435 9.80 -11.32 14.66
C LEU A 435 9.94 -10.05 15.51
N LEU A 436 8.93 -9.69 16.29
CA LEU A 436 8.95 -8.50 17.14
C LEU A 436 10.08 -8.52 18.17
N THR A 437 10.33 -9.68 18.77
CA THR A 437 11.43 -9.85 19.73
C THR A 437 12.80 -10.01 19.06
N GLN A 438 12.89 -9.86 17.73
CA GLN A 438 14.13 -9.97 16.97
C GLN A 438 14.92 -11.23 17.31
N SER A 439 14.22 -12.37 17.35
CA SER A 439 14.78 -13.65 17.75
C SER A 439 15.45 -14.41 16.60
N TYR A 440 15.49 -13.83 15.39
CA TYR A 440 16.23 -14.34 14.24
C TYR A 440 17.56 -13.61 14.09
N PRO A 441 18.69 -14.31 14.07
CA PRO A 441 20.02 -13.69 13.92
C PRO A 441 20.28 -12.96 12.60
N ALA A 442 19.54 -13.23 11.55
CA ALA A 442 19.60 -12.64 10.21
C ALA A 442 20.91 -12.86 9.44
N SER A 443 22.04 -12.75 10.07
CA SER A 443 23.37 -12.82 9.45
C SER A 443 24.37 -13.57 10.32
N SER A 444 25.57 -13.81 9.79
CA SER A 444 26.70 -14.37 10.57
C SER A 444 27.11 -13.46 11.74
N LEU A 445 26.98 -12.15 11.60
CA LEU A 445 27.22 -11.20 12.68
C LEU A 445 26.14 -11.29 13.76
N GLY A 446 24.87 -11.40 13.36
CA GLY A 446 23.77 -11.63 14.29
C GLY A 446 23.84 -12.99 15.00
N ALA A 447 24.43 -14.01 14.38
CA ALA A 447 24.67 -15.30 14.99
C ALA A 447 25.64 -15.25 16.21
N GLN A 448 26.41 -14.17 16.35
CA GLN A 448 27.25 -13.90 17.53
C GLN A 448 26.45 -13.40 18.74
N HIS A 449 25.14 -13.07 18.53
CA HIS A 449 24.29 -12.58 19.60
C HIS A 449 24.20 -13.62 20.72
N PRO A 450 24.53 -13.24 21.97
CA PRO A 450 24.51 -14.16 23.10
C PRO A 450 23.14 -14.83 23.28
N GLY A 451 23.15 -16.16 23.33
CA GLY A 451 21.94 -16.96 23.57
C GLY A 451 21.08 -17.26 22.35
N MET A 452 21.39 -16.76 21.14
CA MET A 452 20.61 -17.01 19.93
C MET A 452 21.33 -17.88 18.87
N SER A 453 22.53 -18.36 19.14
CA SER A 453 23.39 -19.06 18.15
C SER A 453 22.76 -20.33 17.54
N LYS A 454 21.72 -20.89 18.16
CA LYS A 454 20.99 -22.07 17.68
C LYS A 454 19.66 -21.74 17.01
N ASN A 455 19.26 -20.46 17.01
CA ASN A 455 18.02 -20.05 16.36
C ASN A 455 18.16 -20.13 14.83
N PRO A 456 17.08 -20.39 14.09
CA PRO A 456 17.05 -20.18 12.64
C PRO A 456 17.51 -18.77 12.31
N LEU A 457 18.31 -18.60 11.25
CA LEU A 457 18.84 -17.28 10.87
C LEU A 457 17.73 -16.28 10.50
N SER A 458 16.62 -16.76 9.96
CA SER A 458 15.55 -15.94 9.43
C SER A 458 14.23 -16.70 9.44
N LEU A 459 13.13 -16.00 9.25
CA LEU A 459 11.76 -16.55 9.25
C LEU A 459 11.57 -17.66 8.24
N ASN A 460 12.09 -17.52 7.02
CA ASN A 460 11.99 -18.53 5.98
C ASN A 460 12.71 -19.86 6.32
N LEU A 461 13.59 -19.86 7.29
CA LEU A 461 14.27 -21.05 7.81
C LEU A 461 13.63 -21.62 9.08
N ASP A 462 12.59 -20.95 9.60
CA ASP A 462 11.86 -21.43 10.78
C ASP A 462 10.95 -22.61 10.40
N PRO A 463 11.08 -23.78 11.08
CA PRO A 463 10.25 -24.94 10.78
C PRO A 463 8.74 -24.71 10.95
N GLU A 464 8.33 -23.82 11.88
CA GLU A 464 6.92 -23.45 12.02
C GLU A 464 6.43 -22.69 10.78
N PHE A 465 7.24 -21.74 10.30
CA PHE A 465 6.92 -20.97 9.11
C PHE A 465 6.85 -21.84 7.86
N GLN A 466 7.84 -22.71 7.65
CA GLN A 466 7.90 -23.61 6.48
C GLN A 466 6.71 -24.58 6.40
N GLN A 467 6.21 -25.05 7.55
CA GLN A 467 5.00 -25.91 7.59
C GLN A 467 3.75 -25.16 7.14
N LEU A 468 3.67 -23.85 7.37
CA LEU A 468 2.53 -23.02 7.01
C LEU A 468 2.64 -22.41 5.62
N ASN A 469 3.87 -22.18 5.16
CA ASN A 469 4.21 -21.44 3.95
C ASN A 469 5.29 -22.19 3.16
N PRO A 470 4.94 -23.33 2.55
CA PRO A 470 5.92 -24.14 1.84
C PRO A 470 6.50 -23.43 0.61
N GLY A 471 7.75 -23.73 0.27
CA GLY A 471 8.42 -23.23 -0.92
C GLY A 471 9.11 -21.87 -0.77
N LEU A 472 9.23 -21.34 0.44
CA LEU A 472 9.90 -20.04 0.71
C LEU A 472 11.28 -20.19 1.38
N ASP A 473 11.81 -21.39 1.50
CA ASP A 473 13.06 -21.69 2.22
C ASP A 473 14.35 -21.25 1.50
N THR A 474 14.25 -20.97 0.19
CA THR A 474 15.40 -20.63 -0.66
C THR A 474 15.64 -19.13 -0.86
N ILE A 475 14.76 -18.28 -0.31
CA ILE A 475 14.76 -16.83 -0.53
C ILE A 475 15.79 -16.11 0.39
N SER A 476 16.11 -14.86 0.04
CA SER A 476 17.04 -13.98 0.79
C SER A 476 16.79 -13.99 2.30
N ARG A 477 17.85 -14.10 3.07
CA ARG A 477 17.80 -14.28 4.53
C ARG A 477 17.73 -12.98 5.32
N GLU A 478 18.28 -11.90 4.78
CA GLU A 478 18.52 -10.69 5.56
C GLU A 478 17.23 -9.95 5.92
N ALA A 479 16.28 -9.86 5.00
CA ALA A 479 15.03 -9.15 5.24
C ALA A 479 13.97 -9.97 5.98
N ALA A 480 14.14 -11.30 6.03
CA ALA A 480 13.19 -12.20 6.69
C ALA A 480 13.46 -12.37 8.20
N ALA A 481 14.10 -11.42 8.85
CA ALA A 481 14.48 -11.53 10.26
C ALA A 481 13.59 -10.72 11.20
N THR A 482 12.81 -9.77 10.67
CA THR A 482 11.93 -8.92 11.46
C THR A 482 10.68 -8.50 10.70
N VAL A 483 9.76 -7.87 11.42
CA VAL A 483 8.60 -7.17 10.86
C VAL A 483 8.73 -5.69 11.17
N LEU A 484 8.55 -4.82 10.18
CA LEU A 484 8.50 -3.38 10.42
C LEU A 484 7.28 -3.05 11.28
N SER A 485 7.49 -2.33 12.37
CA SER A 485 6.45 -1.95 13.33
C SER A 485 6.67 -0.53 13.84
N LEU A 486 5.66 0.00 14.54
CA LEU A 486 5.71 1.35 15.09
C LEU A 486 6.67 1.45 16.29
N SER A 487 7.35 2.57 16.37
CA SER A 487 8.27 2.93 17.46
C SER A 487 7.63 3.84 18.50
N GLN A 488 6.36 4.15 18.38
CA GLN A 488 5.62 5.02 19.30
C GLN A 488 4.38 4.33 19.85
N SER A 489 3.81 4.88 20.93
CA SER A 489 2.59 4.39 21.54
C SER A 489 1.43 4.44 20.53
N SER A 490 0.73 3.32 20.38
CA SER A 490 -0.41 3.19 19.46
C SER A 490 -1.36 2.10 19.91
N ASP A 491 -2.65 2.34 19.72
CA ASP A 491 -3.70 1.32 19.91
C ASP A 491 -3.52 0.12 18.97
N VAL A 492 -2.84 0.31 17.82
CA VAL A 492 -2.47 -0.79 16.92
C VAL A 492 -1.45 -1.71 17.56
N VAL A 493 -0.41 -1.15 18.19
CA VAL A 493 0.60 -1.95 18.89
C VAL A 493 0.01 -2.66 20.08
N GLU A 494 -0.90 -2.02 20.82
CA GLU A 494 -1.61 -2.63 21.94
C GLU A 494 -2.45 -3.83 21.47
N THR A 495 -3.28 -3.65 20.43
CA THR A 495 -4.11 -4.72 19.88
C THR A 495 -3.28 -5.88 19.31
N LEU A 496 -2.18 -5.58 18.59
CA LEU A 496 -1.26 -6.60 18.09
C LEU A 496 -0.60 -7.39 19.23
N THR A 497 -0.16 -6.70 20.26
CA THR A 497 0.50 -7.36 21.40
C THR A 497 -0.50 -8.06 22.32
N GLU A 498 -1.75 -7.64 22.39
CA GLU A 498 -2.86 -8.36 23.01
C GLU A 498 -3.14 -9.68 22.25
N TYR A 499 -3.22 -9.64 20.93
CA TYR A 499 -3.35 -10.84 20.09
C TYR A 499 -2.23 -11.85 20.37
N ILE A 500 -0.97 -11.39 20.48
CA ILE A 500 0.17 -12.24 20.84
C ILE A 500 0.04 -12.77 22.27
N ALA A 501 -0.32 -11.92 23.23
CA ALA A 501 -0.43 -12.27 24.64
C ALA A 501 -1.51 -13.33 24.90
N HIS A 502 -2.57 -13.32 24.08
CA HIS A 502 -3.67 -14.27 24.23
C HIS A 502 -3.31 -15.69 23.79
N ASP A 503 -2.30 -15.86 22.90
CA ASP A 503 -1.83 -17.18 22.51
C ASP A 503 -0.84 -17.75 23.55
N ALA A 504 -1.19 -18.92 24.11
CA ALA A 504 -0.40 -19.57 25.15
C ALA A 504 1.02 -19.97 24.70
N LYS A 505 1.21 -20.29 23.40
CA LYS A 505 2.51 -20.68 22.84
C LYS A 505 3.38 -19.44 22.61
N ALA A 506 2.81 -18.34 22.13
CA ALA A 506 3.49 -17.09 21.95
C ALA A 506 3.91 -16.48 23.29
N SER A 507 3.00 -16.43 24.28
CA SER A 507 3.28 -15.95 25.64
C SER A 507 4.36 -16.78 26.34
N ALA A 508 4.32 -18.12 26.22
CA ALA A 508 5.36 -18.99 26.77
C ALA A 508 6.74 -18.74 26.12
N PHE A 509 6.75 -18.47 24.80
CA PHE A 509 7.99 -18.15 24.07
C PHE A 509 8.57 -16.81 24.57
N VAL A 510 7.77 -15.76 24.67
CA VAL A 510 8.22 -14.46 25.21
C VAL A 510 8.68 -14.56 26.66
N ALA A 511 8.05 -15.42 27.47
CA ALA A 511 8.48 -15.71 28.84
C ALA A 511 9.83 -16.46 28.92
N GLY A 512 10.34 -16.96 27.77
CA GLY A 512 11.66 -17.62 27.66
C GLY A 512 11.60 -19.14 27.57
N LYS A 513 10.41 -19.75 27.37
CA LYS A 513 10.30 -21.18 27.09
C LYS A 513 10.64 -21.42 25.60
N PRO A 514 11.62 -22.29 25.29
CA PRO A 514 11.89 -22.66 23.91
C PRO A 514 10.65 -23.20 23.21
N ASP A 515 10.56 -22.93 21.91
CA ASP A 515 9.53 -23.59 21.11
C ASP A 515 9.81 -25.11 20.91
N GLN A 516 8.95 -25.81 20.21
CA GLN A 516 9.07 -27.27 20.01
C GLN A 516 10.29 -27.67 19.15
N TRP A 517 10.88 -26.73 18.44
CA TRP A 517 12.09 -26.95 17.63
C TRP A 517 13.38 -26.45 18.31
N GLY A 518 13.26 -25.90 19.51
CA GLY A 518 14.39 -25.46 20.34
C GLY A 518 14.78 -23.99 20.11
N MET A 519 14.04 -23.23 19.33
CA MET A 519 14.25 -21.79 19.18
C MET A 519 13.93 -21.06 20.48
N VAL A 520 14.76 -20.12 20.87
CA VAL A 520 14.61 -19.30 22.08
C VAL A 520 14.37 -17.83 21.73
N VAL A 521 13.68 -17.14 22.63
CA VAL A 521 13.50 -15.69 22.51
C VAL A 521 14.83 -14.96 22.67
N ASN A 522 15.02 -13.86 21.97
CA ASN A 522 16.15 -12.97 22.20
C ASN A 522 16.22 -12.60 23.71
N PRO A 523 17.37 -12.83 24.37
CA PRO A 523 17.52 -12.60 25.81
C PRO A 523 17.11 -11.20 26.28
N SER A 524 17.29 -10.17 25.43
CA SER A 524 16.92 -8.78 25.74
C SER A 524 15.40 -8.59 25.93
N TYR A 525 14.59 -9.44 25.29
CA TYR A 525 13.12 -9.38 25.34
C TYR A 525 12.49 -10.41 26.29
N ARG A 526 13.31 -11.29 26.88
CA ARG A 526 12.79 -12.34 27.74
C ARG A 526 11.98 -11.80 28.90
N GLY A 527 10.77 -12.31 29.06
CA GLY A 527 9.87 -11.90 30.15
C GLY A 527 9.24 -10.53 29.92
N THR A 528 9.22 -10.02 28.71
CA THR A 528 8.44 -8.80 28.37
C THR A 528 6.97 -9.05 28.65
N THR A 529 6.35 -8.21 29.47
CA THR A 529 4.93 -8.28 29.79
C THR A 529 4.12 -7.73 28.61
N LEU A 530 3.13 -8.46 28.16
CA LEU A 530 2.20 -8.07 27.10
C LEU A 530 0.77 -8.05 27.66
N PRO A 531 -0.16 -7.22 27.13
CA PRO A 531 0.05 -6.30 26.01
C PRO A 531 0.82 -5.03 26.38
N VAL A 532 1.31 -4.30 25.36
CA VAL A 532 1.94 -2.98 25.48
C VAL A 532 1.46 -2.09 24.35
N ALA A 533 1.21 -0.82 24.66
CA ALA A 533 0.86 0.18 23.63
C ALA A 533 2.09 0.70 22.88
N GLU A 534 3.29 0.57 23.44
CA GLU A 534 4.56 0.94 22.82
C GLU A 534 5.51 -0.25 22.87
N TRP A 535 6.04 -0.65 21.71
CA TRP A 535 6.97 -1.77 21.67
C TRP A 535 8.32 -1.35 22.23
N PRO A 536 8.85 -2.00 23.29
CA PRO A 536 10.09 -1.61 23.90
C PRO A 536 11.30 -2.03 23.07
N LEU A 537 12.22 -1.11 22.81
CA LEU A 537 13.48 -1.36 22.11
C LEU A 537 14.56 -1.73 23.14
N LYS A 538 14.65 -3.01 23.49
CA LYS A 538 15.49 -3.48 24.61
C LYS A 538 16.87 -3.98 24.21
N ASP A 539 17.07 -4.32 22.93
CA ASP A 539 18.31 -4.93 22.49
C ASP A 539 19.39 -3.89 22.27
N THR A 540 20.44 -3.96 23.06
CA THR A 540 21.62 -3.07 23.00
C THR A 540 22.89 -3.80 22.54
N PHE A 541 22.77 -5.05 22.12
CA PHE A 541 23.91 -5.84 21.65
C PHE A 541 24.50 -5.21 20.38
N VAL A 542 25.82 -5.07 20.35
CA VAL A 542 26.59 -4.61 19.19
C VAL A 542 27.41 -5.79 18.66
N PRO A 543 27.09 -6.35 17.49
CA PRO A 543 27.90 -7.41 16.90
C PRO A 543 29.33 -6.95 16.59
N ALA A 544 30.32 -7.81 16.85
CA ALA A 544 31.68 -7.56 16.41
C ALA A 544 31.80 -7.77 14.89
N SER A 545 32.54 -6.93 14.23
CA SER A 545 32.78 -7.03 12.76
C SER A 545 34.26 -6.84 12.44
N GLU A 546 34.72 -7.57 11.45
CA GLU A 546 36.05 -7.35 10.86
C GLU A 546 36.03 -6.30 9.74
N LEU A 547 34.87 -5.89 9.29
CA LEU A 547 34.72 -4.86 8.25
C LEU A 547 35.05 -3.48 8.82
N GLU A 548 35.96 -2.77 8.20
CA GLU A 548 36.42 -1.44 8.63
C GLU A 548 35.28 -0.44 8.79
N CYS A 549 34.33 -0.47 7.86
CA CYS A 549 33.13 0.35 7.91
C CYS A 549 32.34 0.14 9.21
N GLN A 550 32.10 -1.10 9.59
CA GLN A 550 31.31 -1.42 10.79
C GLN A 550 32.12 -1.19 12.07
N LYS A 551 33.44 -1.33 12.02
CA LYS A 551 34.33 -0.94 13.13
C LYS A 551 34.24 0.56 13.41
N GLN A 552 34.23 1.37 12.35
CA GLN A 552 34.11 2.83 12.48
C GLN A 552 32.67 3.28 12.81
N ASN A 553 31.67 2.48 12.47
CA ASN A 553 30.26 2.76 12.72
C ASN A 553 29.58 1.57 13.41
N PRO A 554 29.89 1.32 14.69
CA PRO A 554 29.26 0.24 15.43
C PRO A 554 27.77 0.51 15.56
N ALA A 555 26.94 -0.42 15.10
CA ALA A 555 25.50 -0.34 15.20
C ALA A 555 24.95 -1.43 16.10
N VAL A 556 23.96 -1.10 16.91
CA VAL A 556 23.26 -2.09 17.72
C VAL A 556 22.54 -3.09 16.82
N TYR A 557 22.38 -4.31 17.31
CA TYR A 557 21.75 -5.40 16.56
C TYR A 557 20.38 -5.00 15.96
N LEU A 558 19.55 -4.28 16.69
CA LEU A 558 18.28 -3.74 16.23
C LEU A 558 18.41 -2.96 14.92
N SER A 559 19.36 -2.06 14.81
CA SER A 559 19.57 -1.24 13.60
C SER A 559 20.07 -2.05 12.40
N GLN A 560 20.65 -3.24 12.65
CA GLN A 560 21.11 -4.14 11.59
C GLN A 560 19.99 -5.04 11.05
N VAL A 561 18.95 -5.28 11.83
CA VAL A 561 17.83 -6.12 11.45
C VAL A 561 16.68 -5.27 10.89
N ALA A 562 16.28 -4.25 11.63
CA ALA A 562 15.33 -3.23 11.18
C ALA A 562 15.43 -2.00 12.06
N ALA A 563 15.25 -0.82 11.51
CA ALA A 563 15.04 0.39 12.29
C ALA A 563 13.54 0.56 12.59
N PRO A 564 13.15 1.03 13.79
CA PRO A 564 11.77 1.39 14.11
C PRO A 564 11.25 2.49 13.20
N VAL A 565 9.96 2.45 12.89
CA VAL A 565 9.30 3.39 11.99
C VAL A 565 8.24 4.18 12.77
N SER A 566 8.11 5.46 12.47
CA SER A 566 7.23 6.35 13.23
C SER A 566 5.77 6.30 12.77
N TYR A 567 5.50 5.89 11.52
CA TYR A 567 4.17 5.95 10.93
C TYR A 567 3.82 4.67 10.17
N LEU A 568 2.55 4.20 10.29
CA LEU A 568 2.03 3.05 9.55
C LEU A 568 2.14 3.25 8.03
N ARG A 569 1.88 4.46 7.56
CA ARG A 569 2.02 4.78 6.15
C ARG A 569 3.45 4.59 5.64
N THR A 570 4.45 5.02 6.41
CA THR A 570 5.86 4.81 6.04
C THR A 570 6.23 3.32 5.98
N ILE A 571 5.63 2.51 6.86
CA ILE A 571 5.77 1.05 6.79
C ILE A 571 5.13 0.50 5.51
N ALA A 572 3.91 0.95 5.18
CA ALA A 572 3.23 0.52 3.97
C ALA A 572 4.02 0.88 2.71
N GLU A 573 4.56 2.09 2.64
CA GLU A 573 5.43 2.54 1.55
C GLU A 573 6.75 1.75 1.50
N ALA A 574 7.36 1.40 2.63
CA ALA A 574 8.54 0.56 2.67
C ALA A 574 8.27 -0.87 2.14
N VAL A 575 7.09 -1.43 2.45
CA VAL A 575 6.66 -2.73 1.89
C VAL A 575 6.35 -2.60 0.40
N LEU A 576 5.69 -1.51 -0.01
CA LEU A 576 5.40 -1.21 -1.41
C LEU A 576 6.68 -1.17 -2.26
N ASP A 577 7.69 -0.44 -1.78
CA ASP A 577 8.97 -0.27 -2.46
C ASP A 577 9.91 -1.47 -2.25
N ALA A 578 9.51 -2.45 -1.44
CA ALA A 578 10.37 -3.53 -0.97
C ALA A 578 11.72 -3.02 -0.42
N TRP A 579 11.68 -1.90 0.30
CA TRP A 579 12.85 -1.23 0.83
C TRP A 579 12.98 -1.48 2.34
N PRO A 580 13.82 -2.44 2.75
CA PRO A 580 14.04 -2.75 4.16
C PRO A 580 14.55 -1.53 4.93
N ASN A 581 14.06 -1.36 6.15
CA ASN A 581 14.51 -0.26 7.00
C ASN A 581 15.84 -0.59 7.71
N VAL A 582 16.67 -1.44 7.11
CA VAL A 582 17.95 -1.92 7.63
C VAL A 582 19.03 -0.90 7.31
N GLN A 583 19.88 -0.57 8.30
CA GLN A 583 20.93 0.42 8.18
C GLN A 583 22.31 -0.24 8.26
N THR A 584 22.66 -0.99 7.25
CA THR A 584 23.92 -1.73 7.17
C THR A 584 24.79 -1.39 5.96
N ARG A 585 24.28 -0.57 5.03
CA ARG A 585 25.04 -0.12 3.87
C ARG A 585 26.16 0.82 4.32
N CYS A 586 27.36 0.51 3.90
CA CYS A 586 28.55 1.32 4.18
C CYS A 586 28.86 2.22 2.99
N ASP A 587 28.60 3.50 3.12
CA ASP A 587 28.86 4.50 2.10
C ASP A 587 30.14 5.27 2.42
N ARG A 588 30.96 5.48 1.39
CA ARG A 588 32.17 6.27 1.46
C ARG A 588 32.30 7.08 0.18
N PRO A 589 31.83 8.34 0.16
CA PRO A 589 31.78 9.16 -1.05
C PRO A 589 33.15 9.31 -1.73
N THR A 590 34.21 9.52 -0.94
CA THR A 590 35.58 9.52 -1.44
C THR A 590 36.48 8.63 -0.61
N PRO A 591 37.62 8.14 -1.10
CA PRO A 591 38.55 7.31 -0.33
C PRO A 591 39.09 7.96 0.97
N SER A 592 39.03 9.27 1.07
CA SER A 592 39.47 10.03 2.23
C SER A 592 38.37 10.28 3.26
N ASP A 593 37.08 10.07 2.88
CA ASP A 593 36.00 10.30 3.81
C ASP A 593 35.82 9.17 4.82
N PRO A 594 35.30 9.46 6.01
CA PRO A 594 34.89 8.42 6.93
C PRO A 594 33.69 7.65 6.36
N PHE A 595 33.61 6.38 6.68
CA PHE A 595 32.43 5.58 6.35
C PHE A 595 31.19 6.11 7.05
N LYS A 596 30.05 6.05 6.38
CA LYS A 596 28.73 6.34 6.92
C LYS A 596 27.84 5.11 6.76
N LEU A 597 27.00 4.85 7.76
CA LEU A 597 25.96 3.85 7.63
C LEU A 597 24.73 4.48 6.97
N GLY A 598 24.27 3.85 5.90
CA GLY A 598 23.03 4.16 5.23
C GLY A 598 22.10 2.97 5.18
N ARG A 599 20.89 3.18 4.70
CA ARG A 599 19.95 2.09 4.42
C ARG A 599 20.45 1.28 3.24
N ILE A 600 20.23 -0.03 3.28
CA ILE A 600 20.44 -0.88 2.11
C ILE A 600 19.47 -0.49 0.99
N ASP A 601 19.81 -0.87 -0.23
CA ASP A 601 18.94 -0.64 -1.38
C ASP A 601 17.65 -1.46 -1.26
N ARG A 602 16.65 -1.11 -2.09
CA ARG A 602 15.42 -1.91 -2.18
C ARG A 602 15.75 -3.32 -2.67
N GLN A 603 14.90 -4.24 -2.33
CA GLN A 603 15.00 -5.62 -2.83
C GLN A 603 14.45 -5.69 -4.26
N GLY A 604 15.20 -6.35 -5.15
CA GLY A 604 14.77 -6.59 -6.52
C GLY A 604 13.55 -7.51 -6.60
N ILE A 605 12.68 -7.24 -7.57
CA ILE A 605 11.55 -8.13 -7.88
C ILE A 605 12.11 -9.51 -8.25
N GLY A 606 11.47 -10.57 -7.75
CA GLY A 606 11.93 -11.97 -7.86
C GLY A 606 12.76 -12.44 -6.66
N SER A 607 13.18 -11.52 -5.76
CA SER A 607 13.92 -11.85 -4.54
C SER A 607 13.46 -11.10 -3.29
N ARG A 608 12.27 -10.50 -3.35
CA ARG A 608 11.71 -9.73 -2.23
C ARG A 608 11.30 -10.64 -1.07
N PHE A 609 11.58 -10.19 0.13
CA PHE A 609 11.05 -10.78 1.35
C PHE A 609 10.94 -9.70 2.44
N MET A 610 9.77 -9.09 2.54
CA MET A 610 9.50 -8.04 3.52
C MET A 610 8.15 -8.22 4.19
N LEU A 611 8.08 -7.82 5.45
CA LEU A 611 6.85 -7.78 6.24
C LEU A 611 6.76 -6.46 7.00
N GLY A 612 5.55 -5.94 7.14
CA GLY A 612 5.30 -4.73 7.92
C GLY A 612 3.88 -4.68 8.46
N VAL A 613 3.72 -4.07 9.62
CA VAL A 613 2.40 -3.78 10.18
C VAL A 613 1.85 -2.53 9.51
N THR A 614 0.70 -2.64 8.87
CA THR A 614 0.07 -1.55 8.10
C THR A 614 -1.38 -1.35 8.52
N SER A 615 -1.96 -0.19 8.20
CA SER A 615 -3.41 -0.05 8.25
C SER A 615 -4.06 -0.83 7.09
N LEU A 616 -5.29 -1.29 7.28
CA LEU A 616 -6.05 -1.94 6.18
C LEU A 616 -6.32 -0.98 5.03
N GLY A 617 -6.54 0.31 5.33
CA GLY A 617 -6.73 1.33 4.30
C GLY A 617 -5.47 1.56 3.45
N ASP A 618 -4.28 1.61 4.06
CA ASP A 618 -3.04 1.74 3.30
C ASP A 618 -2.72 0.45 2.53
N ALA A 619 -2.96 -0.72 3.13
CA ALA A 619 -2.80 -2.00 2.44
C ALA A 619 -3.68 -2.09 1.19
N ALA A 620 -4.94 -1.64 1.29
CA ALA A 620 -5.87 -1.61 0.15
C ALA A 620 -5.44 -0.62 -0.94
N ARG A 621 -5.06 0.61 -0.54
CA ARG A 621 -4.61 1.64 -1.49
C ARG A 621 -3.36 1.21 -2.26
N PHE A 622 -2.38 0.70 -1.55
CA PHE A 622 -1.11 0.30 -2.18
C PHE A 622 -1.14 -1.12 -2.75
N GLY A 623 -2.32 -1.77 -2.80
CA GLY A 623 -2.46 -3.13 -3.32
C GLY A 623 -1.51 -4.13 -2.65
N LEU A 624 -1.24 -3.95 -1.35
CA LEU A 624 -0.32 -4.81 -0.61
C LEU A 624 -1.01 -6.13 -0.28
N ARG A 625 -0.30 -7.22 -0.46
CA ARG A 625 -0.76 -8.51 0.04
C ARG A 625 -0.73 -8.52 1.56
N THR A 626 -1.76 -9.09 2.17
CA THR A 626 -1.90 -9.18 3.63
C THR A 626 -1.87 -10.63 4.08
N ALA A 627 -1.15 -10.90 5.16
CA ALA A 627 -1.06 -12.22 5.74
C ALA A 627 -2.39 -12.63 6.38
N ALA A 628 -2.76 -13.89 6.22
CA ALA A 628 -3.79 -14.50 7.00
C ALA A 628 -3.26 -14.78 8.41
N LEU A 629 -3.93 -14.22 9.43
CA LEU A 629 -3.59 -14.41 10.84
C LEU A 629 -4.34 -15.60 11.42
N GLN A 630 -3.71 -16.30 12.35
CA GLN A 630 -4.35 -17.43 13.03
C GLN A 630 -5.50 -16.93 13.91
N SER A 631 -6.74 -17.27 13.56
CA SER A 631 -7.94 -16.93 14.34
C SER A 631 -8.24 -17.97 15.44
N SER A 632 -8.00 -19.25 15.14
CA SER A 632 -8.16 -20.36 16.11
C SER A 632 -7.14 -21.45 15.80
N ALA A 633 -7.08 -22.49 16.58
CA ALA A 633 -5.99 -23.51 16.61
C ALA A 633 -5.45 -23.99 15.23
N SER A 634 -6.26 -23.96 14.18
CA SER A 634 -5.84 -24.43 12.84
C SER A 634 -6.41 -23.57 11.70
N HIS A 635 -7.01 -22.42 12.03
CA HIS A 635 -7.66 -21.56 11.04
C HIS A 635 -6.90 -20.24 10.92
N PHE A 636 -6.76 -19.81 9.68
CA PHE A 636 -6.11 -18.55 9.30
C PHE A 636 -7.09 -17.72 8.50
N VAL A 637 -7.21 -16.46 8.82
CA VAL A 637 -8.19 -15.54 8.25
C VAL A 637 -7.47 -14.29 7.74
N GLY A 638 -7.73 -13.90 6.50
CA GLY A 638 -7.30 -12.62 5.94
C GLY A 638 -8.29 -11.50 6.29
N PRO A 639 -7.89 -10.23 6.15
CA PRO A 639 -8.74 -9.08 6.43
C PRO A 639 -9.65 -8.75 5.23
N ASP A 640 -10.80 -9.37 5.18
CA ASP A 640 -11.87 -9.04 4.23
C ASP A 640 -13.14 -8.58 4.95
N ASP A 641 -14.13 -8.11 4.19
CA ASP A 641 -15.37 -7.63 4.75
C ASP A 641 -16.10 -8.65 5.62
N ALA A 642 -16.09 -9.90 5.21
CA ALA A 642 -16.77 -10.98 5.93
C ALA A 642 -16.09 -11.25 7.27
N SER A 643 -14.77 -11.23 7.29
CA SER A 643 -13.97 -11.48 8.50
C SER A 643 -13.98 -10.32 9.47
N LEU A 644 -14.00 -9.08 8.97
CA LEU A 644 -14.20 -7.87 9.78
C LEU A 644 -15.63 -7.85 10.38
N LEU A 645 -16.64 -8.22 9.57
CA LEU A 645 -18.02 -8.30 10.04
C LEU A 645 -18.19 -9.39 11.11
N ALA A 646 -17.57 -10.54 10.93
CA ALA A 646 -17.55 -11.62 11.91
C ALA A 646 -16.92 -11.14 13.23
N ALA A 647 -15.80 -10.43 13.16
CA ALA A 647 -15.14 -9.87 14.35
C ALA A 647 -16.03 -8.84 15.08
N VAL A 648 -16.58 -7.88 14.33
CA VAL A 648 -17.44 -6.81 14.90
C VAL A 648 -18.75 -7.34 15.50
N ALA A 649 -19.23 -8.48 15.03
CA ALA A 649 -20.40 -9.12 15.62
C ALA A 649 -20.19 -9.51 17.10
N HIS A 650 -18.94 -9.61 17.55
CA HIS A 650 -18.57 -9.85 18.95
C HIS A 650 -18.31 -8.56 19.73
N ALA A 651 -18.48 -7.38 19.14
CA ALA A 651 -18.31 -6.12 19.85
C ALA A 651 -19.42 -5.92 20.88
N GLU A 652 -19.04 -5.93 22.15
CA GLU A 652 -19.98 -5.77 23.27
C GLU A 652 -20.07 -4.30 23.68
N PRO A 653 -21.31 -3.76 23.83
CA PRO A 653 -21.48 -2.43 24.36
C PRO A 653 -21.03 -2.38 25.84
N THR A 654 -20.30 -1.34 26.19
CA THR A 654 -19.93 -1.02 27.59
C THR A 654 -20.85 0.04 28.15
N THR A 655 -20.37 0.90 29.06
CA THR A 655 -21.11 2.05 29.54
C THR A 655 -21.47 2.99 28.39
N ALA A 656 -22.63 3.62 28.43
CA ALA A 656 -23.07 4.52 27.36
C ALA A 656 -22.06 5.64 27.10
N GLY A 657 -21.66 5.78 25.84
CA GLY A 657 -20.64 6.74 25.40
C GLY A 657 -19.20 6.28 25.55
N GLN A 658 -18.96 5.08 26.06
CA GLN A 658 -17.62 4.48 26.10
C GLN A 658 -17.38 3.53 24.90
N PRO A 659 -16.12 3.18 24.57
CA PRO A 659 -15.80 2.24 23.51
C PRO A 659 -16.46 0.88 23.72
N PHE A 660 -16.83 0.23 22.63
CA PHE A 660 -17.23 -1.18 22.65
C PHE A 660 -16.02 -2.06 22.99
N ARG A 661 -16.28 -3.13 23.70
CA ARG A 661 -15.27 -4.12 24.02
C ARG A 661 -15.19 -5.15 22.91
N LEU A 662 -13.99 -5.34 22.37
CA LEU A 662 -13.68 -6.34 21.33
C LEU A 662 -12.46 -7.14 21.81
N GLU A 663 -12.72 -8.22 22.56
CA GLU A 663 -11.68 -8.99 23.26
C GLU A 663 -11.08 -10.08 22.36
N GLN A 664 -9.74 -10.17 22.31
CA GLN A 664 -9.04 -11.26 21.62
C GLN A 664 -9.45 -12.64 22.13
N SER A 665 -9.83 -12.76 23.41
CA SER A 665 -10.33 -13.99 24.03
C SER A 665 -11.63 -14.50 23.40
N VAL A 666 -12.42 -13.61 22.84
CA VAL A 666 -13.69 -13.93 22.18
C VAL A 666 -13.43 -14.18 20.69
N LEU A 667 -12.63 -13.33 20.04
CA LEU A 667 -12.26 -13.49 18.62
C LEU A 667 -11.57 -14.84 18.34
N ALA A 668 -10.70 -15.29 19.23
CA ALA A 668 -10.00 -16.57 19.11
C ALA A 668 -10.93 -17.81 19.13
N LYS A 669 -12.21 -17.67 19.45
CA LYS A 669 -13.21 -18.73 19.39
C LYS A 669 -13.98 -18.75 18.07
N ASP A 670 -13.93 -17.68 17.31
CA ASP A 670 -14.58 -17.56 16.01
C ASP A 670 -13.56 -17.77 14.89
N ARG A 671 -13.81 -18.78 14.06
CA ARG A 671 -12.91 -19.13 12.95
C ARG A 671 -12.92 -18.11 11.83
N ALA A 672 -14.00 -17.34 11.71
CA ALA A 672 -14.18 -16.35 10.65
C ALA A 672 -13.72 -14.94 11.05
N ALA A 673 -13.57 -14.67 12.36
CA ALA A 673 -13.22 -13.34 12.85
C ALA A 673 -11.75 -13.01 12.62
N TYR A 674 -11.48 -11.85 12.01
CA TYR A 674 -10.11 -11.37 11.80
C TYR A 674 -9.54 -10.78 13.08
N PRO A 675 -8.40 -11.28 13.61
CA PRO A 675 -7.85 -10.83 14.89
C PRO A 675 -7.36 -9.38 14.89
N GLY A 676 -6.99 -8.83 13.73
CA GLY A 676 -6.52 -7.45 13.57
C GLY A 676 -7.63 -6.40 13.43
N THR A 677 -8.91 -6.79 13.64
CA THR A 677 -10.06 -5.87 13.53
C THR A 677 -10.07 -4.86 14.66
N MET A 678 -10.29 -3.59 14.34
CA MET A 678 -10.36 -2.49 15.27
C MET A 678 -11.55 -1.57 14.95
N ILE A 679 -12.12 -0.96 15.99
CA ILE A 679 -13.14 0.07 15.85
C ILE A 679 -12.49 1.39 16.19
N VAL A 680 -12.51 2.34 15.25
CA VAL A 680 -12.00 3.69 15.50
C VAL A 680 -13.13 4.59 15.95
N TYR A 681 -12.87 5.38 16.96
CA TYR A 681 -13.81 6.31 17.58
C TYR A 681 -13.34 7.75 17.42
N THR A 682 -14.29 8.67 17.27
CA THR A 682 -14.06 10.09 17.52
C THR A 682 -14.41 10.36 18.98
N ALA A 683 -13.39 10.59 19.80
CA ALA A 683 -13.51 10.97 21.20
C ALA A 683 -13.64 12.48 21.32
N ALA A 684 -14.58 12.95 22.15
CA ALA A 684 -14.78 14.37 22.42
C ALA A 684 -15.46 14.59 23.78
N HIS A 685 -15.25 15.76 24.37
CA HIS A 685 -15.96 16.17 25.56
C HIS A 685 -17.45 16.42 25.30
N THR A 686 -18.32 15.93 26.19
CA THR A 686 -19.76 16.19 26.16
C THR A 686 -20.18 17.43 26.96
N SER A 687 -19.22 18.05 27.64
CA SER A 687 -19.33 19.39 28.27
C SER A 687 -17.97 20.10 28.16
N GLY A 688 -17.99 21.43 28.27
CA GLY A 688 -16.75 22.21 28.28
C GLY A 688 -16.23 22.68 26.90
N LEU A 689 -16.66 22.08 25.79
CA LEU A 689 -16.30 22.57 24.44
C LEU A 689 -17.01 23.89 24.13
N ALA A 690 -16.32 24.76 23.41
CA ALA A 690 -16.95 25.94 22.79
C ALA A 690 -18.08 25.48 21.86
N LYS A 691 -19.23 26.18 21.87
CA LYS A 691 -20.40 25.79 21.06
C LYS A 691 -20.10 25.62 19.57
N ALA A 692 -19.22 26.48 19.02
CA ALA A 692 -18.83 26.39 17.62
C ALA A 692 -18.08 25.07 17.32
N ASP A 693 -17.15 24.68 18.19
CA ASP A 693 -16.37 23.44 18.02
C ASP A 693 -17.22 22.20 18.30
N ALA A 694 -18.07 22.24 19.32
CA ALA A 694 -19.03 21.18 19.60
C ALA A 694 -19.97 20.93 18.39
N THR A 695 -20.39 22.00 17.70
CA THR A 695 -21.22 21.88 16.50
C THR A 695 -20.45 21.21 15.35
N LYS A 696 -19.19 21.59 15.10
CA LYS A 696 -18.34 20.99 14.05
C LYS A 696 -18.04 19.53 14.34
N VAL A 697 -17.64 19.22 15.58
CA VAL A 697 -17.35 17.82 15.99
C VAL A 697 -18.59 16.95 15.85
N ALA A 698 -19.74 17.43 16.31
CA ALA A 698 -21.01 16.71 16.16
C ALA A 698 -21.44 16.57 14.70
N GLN A 699 -21.17 17.57 13.83
CA GLN A 699 -21.39 17.47 12.41
C GLN A 699 -20.49 16.40 11.80
N PHE A 700 -19.21 16.37 12.16
CA PHE A 700 -18.29 15.32 11.71
C PHE A 700 -18.81 13.93 12.09
N MET A 701 -19.15 13.72 13.37
CA MET A 701 -19.66 12.43 13.85
C MET A 701 -20.92 11.96 13.11
N ARG A 702 -21.83 12.90 12.74
CA ARG A 702 -23.02 12.56 11.96
C ARG A 702 -22.68 12.19 10.51
N VAL A 703 -21.88 13.03 9.84
CA VAL A 703 -21.50 12.84 8.42
C VAL A 703 -20.67 11.56 8.27
N SER A 704 -19.65 11.37 9.11
CA SER A 704 -18.79 10.18 9.05
C SER A 704 -19.54 8.88 9.36
N SER A 705 -20.62 8.90 10.16
CA SER A 705 -21.43 7.72 10.46
C SER A 705 -22.62 7.51 9.52
N THR A 706 -22.84 8.37 8.52
CA THR A 706 -23.95 8.27 7.56
C THR A 706 -23.45 8.28 6.12
N GLU A 707 -23.48 9.42 5.45
CA GLU A 707 -23.02 9.55 4.06
C GLU A 707 -21.54 9.18 3.86
N GLY A 708 -20.70 9.41 4.87
CA GLY A 708 -19.29 8.99 4.87
C GLY A 708 -19.09 7.46 4.93
N GLN A 709 -20.18 6.69 5.08
CA GLN A 709 -20.16 5.23 5.09
C GLN A 709 -20.57 4.60 3.73
N ASP A 710 -20.86 5.43 2.73
CA ASP A 710 -21.10 4.93 1.39
C ASP A 710 -19.77 4.60 0.72
N ARG A 711 -19.62 3.34 0.30
CA ARG A 711 -18.37 2.87 -0.30
C ARG A 711 -18.19 3.40 -1.70
N GLY A 712 -16.96 3.71 -2.04
CA GLY A 712 -16.56 4.08 -3.38
C GLY A 712 -15.23 4.86 -3.41
N PRO A 713 -14.71 5.13 -4.60
CA PRO A 713 -13.46 5.86 -4.78
C PRO A 713 -13.62 7.38 -4.66
N GLY A 714 -14.86 7.90 -4.77
CA GLY A 714 -15.16 9.33 -4.86
C GLY A 714 -15.03 10.09 -3.53
N ASN A 715 -15.00 11.41 -3.64
CA ASN A 715 -14.88 12.31 -2.50
C ASN A 715 -16.06 12.19 -1.53
N GLY A 716 -15.77 11.99 -0.25
CA GLY A 716 -16.76 11.81 0.80
C GLY A 716 -17.19 10.36 1.03
N GLN A 717 -16.81 9.45 0.16
CA GLN A 717 -17.10 8.02 0.28
C GLN A 717 -16.10 7.31 1.20
N LEU A 718 -16.43 6.09 1.61
CA LEU A 718 -15.59 5.24 2.43
C LEU A 718 -14.67 4.41 1.52
N PRO A 719 -13.33 4.51 1.66
CA PRO A 719 -12.41 3.74 0.85
C PRO A 719 -12.42 2.25 1.21
N GLU A 720 -11.71 1.45 0.43
CA GLU A 720 -11.42 0.06 0.76
C GLU A 720 -10.57 -0.07 2.03
N GLY A 721 -10.61 -1.24 2.68
CA GLY A 721 -9.98 -1.47 3.98
C GLY A 721 -10.82 -1.03 5.19
N PHE A 722 -12.07 -0.60 4.93
CA PHE A 722 -13.03 -0.20 5.96
C PHE A 722 -14.35 -0.95 5.79
N LEU A 723 -14.96 -1.37 6.89
CA LEU A 723 -16.29 -1.95 6.92
C LEU A 723 -17.32 -0.85 7.26
N PRO A 724 -18.36 -0.63 6.42
CA PRO A 724 -19.34 0.42 6.68
C PRO A 724 -20.16 0.20 7.95
N LEU A 725 -20.42 1.27 8.69
CA LEU A 725 -21.43 1.31 9.73
C LEU A 725 -22.83 1.41 9.08
N ARG A 726 -23.75 0.52 9.42
CA ARG A 726 -25.09 0.47 8.84
C ARG A 726 -26.16 0.47 9.94
N ASP A 727 -27.34 1.02 9.62
CA ASP A 727 -28.54 0.92 10.47
C ASP A 727 -29.20 -0.46 10.33
N GLY A 728 -28.38 -1.50 10.46
CA GLY A 728 -28.79 -2.89 10.36
C GLY A 728 -27.60 -3.84 10.52
N GLY A 729 -27.88 -5.12 10.77
CA GLY A 729 -26.85 -6.15 10.92
C GLY A 729 -25.92 -5.93 12.11
N ALA A 730 -24.71 -6.48 12.05
CA ALA A 730 -23.76 -6.48 13.18
C ALA A 730 -23.21 -5.08 13.51
N THR A 731 -23.17 -4.15 12.57
CA THR A 731 -22.67 -2.78 12.81
C THR A 731 -23.75 -1.81 13.33
N LYS A 732 -25.02 -2.22 13.40
CA LYS A 732 -26.14 -1.38 13.91
C LYS A 732 -25.86 -0.78 15.30
N PRO A 733 -25.39 -1.52 16.31
CA PRO A 733 -25.12 -0.95 17.64
C PRO A 733 -24.10 0.20 17.58
N LEU A 734 -23.07 0.10 16.71
CA LEU A 734 -22.06 1.12 16.50
C LEU A 734 -22.66 2.36 15.83
N TYR A 735 -23.45 2.16 14.77
CA TYR A 735 -24.16 3.24 14.08
C TYR A 735 -25.03 4.05 15.04
N GLU A 736 -25.86 3.37 15.84
CA GLU A 736 -26.71 4.02 16.84
C GLU A 736 -25.91 4.74 17.94
N ALA A 737 -24.79 4.14 18.39
CA ALA A 737 -23.91 4.77 19.38
C ALA A 737 -23.30 6.06 18.84
N ALA A 738 -22.79 6.06 17.58
CA ALA A 738 -22.25 7.25 16.94
C ALA A 738 -23.25 8.41 16.95
N ARG A 739 -24.51 8.15 16.59
CA ARG A 739 -25.57 9.16 16.56
C ARG A 739 -25.94 9.68 17.96
N ARG A 740 -25.95 8.78 18.97
CA ARG A 740 -26.20 9.20 20.36
C ARG A 740 -25.09 10.10 20.86
N VAL A 741 -23.84 9.74 20.65
CA VAL A 741 -22.68 10.53 21.07
C VAL A 741 -22.64 11.88 20.33
N ALA A 742 -22.87 11.90 19.01
CA ALA A 742 -22.98 13.15 18.25
C ALA A 742 -24.03 14.11 18.81
N THR A 743 -25.16 13.57 19.32
CA THR A 743 -26.21 14.38 19.96
C THR A 743 -25.74 14.90 21.31
N ALA A 744 -25.08 14.09 22.11
CA ALA A 744 -24.55 14.50 23.42
C ALA A 744 -23.45 15.58 23.28
N VAL A 745 -22.52 15.42 22.33
CA VAL A 745 -21.50 16.43 22.04
C VAL A 745 -22.12 17.73 21.56
N ALA A 746 -23.13 17.71 20.71
CA ALA A 746 -23.82 18.92 20.27
C ALA A 746 -24.54 19.64 21.41
N ALA A 747 -25.06 18.91 22.39
CA ALA A 747 -25.84 19.45 23.50
C ALA A 747 -24.98 20.10 24.58
N GLN A 748 -23.73 19.69 24.77
CA GLN A 748 -22.79 20.22 25.80
C GLN A 748 -23.45 20.36 27.18
N VAL A 749 -24.11 19.30 27.62
CA VAL A 749 -24.81 19.34 28.92
C VAL A 749 -23.81 19.11 30.05
N LYS A 750 -23.67 20.09 30.95
CA LYS A 750 -22.86 19.90 32.17
C LYS A 750 -23.37 18.73 32.98
N ALA A 751 -22.49 17.84 33.41
CA ALA A 751 -22.82 16.78 34.34
C ALA A 751 -23.41 17.42 35.59
N ARG A 752 -24.64 17.01 35.92
CA ARG A 752 -25.28 17.43 37.18
C ARG A 752 -24.45 16.81 38.30
N ALA A 753 -23.77 17.66 39.09
CA ALA A 753 -23.11 17.19 40.30
C ALA A 753 -24.14 16.42 41.13
N THR A 754 -23.99 15.12 41.25
CA THR A 754 -24.77 14.32 42.20
C THR A 754 -24.29 14.72 43.58
N GLY A 755 -24.88 15.80 44.07
CA GLY A 755 -24.71 16.22 45.46
C GLY A 755 -25.23 15.14 46.39
N ASN A 756 -24.34 14.57 47.12
CA ASN A 756 -24.64 13.68 48.23
C ASN A 756 -25.38 14.54 49.25
N SER A 757 -26.71 14.44 49.27
CA SER A 757 -27.54 15.05 50.31
C SER A 757 -27.35 14.25 51.58
N GLY A 758 -26.48 14.70 52.46
CA GLY A 758 -26.25 14.16 53.78
C GLY A 758 -26.05 15.28 54.79
N GLY A 759 -27.16 15.67 55.49
CA GLY A 759 -27.14 16.14 56.84
C GLY A 759 -26.66 17.57 57.14
N SER A 760 -27.60 18.49 57.21
CA SER A 760 -27.43 19.76 57.92
C SER A 760 -27.12 19.55 59.42
N VAL A 761 -26.07 20.21 59.90
CA VAL A 761 -26.06 20.74 61.28
C VAL A 761 -25.50 22.17 61.21
N ALA A 762 -26.34 23.07 61.67
CA ALA A 762 -26.00 24.48 61.83
C ALA A 762 -25.23 24.66 63.13
N SER A 763 -24.26 25.50 63.17
CA SER A 763 -24.05 26.48 64.23
C SER A 763 -22.94 27.46 63.85
N GLY A 764 -23.30 28.69 64.19
CA GLY A 764 -22.66 29.92 63.81
C GLY A 764 -21.42 30.28 64.64
N GLY A 765 -20.77 31.35 64.18
CA GLY A 765 -19.63 31.94 64.84
C GLY A 765 -18.96 33.01 63.99
N SER A 766 -19.14 34.19 64.40
CA SER A 766 -18.81 35.48 63.82
C SER A 766 -17.31 35.74 63.60
N VAL A 767 -17.05 36.63 62.63
CA VAL A 767 -15.84 37.43 62.26
C VAL A 767 -15.11 38.05 63.48
N PRO A 768 -13.78 38.49 63.47
CA PRO A 768 -13.39 39.60 62.56
C PRO A 768 -11.93 39.58 62.05
N SER A 769 -11.82 40.35 61.05
CA SER A 769 -10.75 41.13 60.38
C SER A 769 -9.45 41.46 61.13
N GLY A 770 -8.42 41.61 60.33
CA GLY A 770 -7.13 42.34 60.56
C GLY A 770 -5.98 41.61 59.91
N GLY A 771 -5.18 42.08 59.08
CA GLY A 771 -4.70 43.39 58.73
C GLY A 771 -3.18 43.28 58.44
N SER A 772 -2.79 43.77 57.28
CA SER A 772 -1.50 44.31 56.92
C SER A 772 -0.21 43.45 56.90
N GLY A 773 0.38 43.39 55.76
CA GLY A 773 1.64 44.12 55.51
C GLY A 773 2.89 43.32 55.27
N GLY A 774 3.58 43.55 54.21
CA GLY A 774 5.00 43.31 54.19
C GLY A 774 5.59 42.79 52.88
N SER A 775 6.14 43.64 52.11
CA SER A 775 6.95 43.50 50.89
C SER A 775 8.22 42.72 51.07
N ALA A 776 8.70 42.05 50.04
CA ALA A 776 10.04 42.22 49.42
C ALA A 776 10.41 41.01 48.57
N SER A 777 10.50 41.23 47.31
CA SER A 777 11.56 41.20 46.28
C SER A 777 12.60 40.08 46.39
N SER A 778 12.73 39.35 45.30
CA SER A 778 13.88 39.07 44.45
C SER A 778 13.61 37.78 43.66
N GLY A 779 13.52 37.75 42.35
CA GLY A 779 14.61 37.87 41.43
C GLY A 779 15.02 36.47 40.99
N GLY A 780 14.55 36.03 39.83
CA GLY A 780 14.97 34.78 39.27
C GLY A 780 14.29 34.50 37.93
N THR A 781 14.81 35.12 36.86
CA THR A 781 14.51 34.77 35.48
C THR A 781 14.90 33.37 35.11
N ALA A 782 13.97 32.58 34.62
CA ALA A 782 14.25 31.41 33.80
C ALA A 782 13.26 31.35 32.65
N THR A 783 13.74 31.81 31.53
CA THR A 783 13.15 31.63 30.20
C THR A 783 13.24 30.16 29.79
N SER A 784 12.11 29.50 29.62
CA SER A 784 12.03 28.27 28.85
C SER A 784 11.12 28.53 27.64
N GLY A 785 11.76 28.89 26.53
CA GLY A 785 11.16 28.91 25.22
C GLY A 785 10.99 27.48 24.70
N GLY A 786 9.76 27.01 24.62
CA GLY A 786 9.40 25.82 23.88
C GLY A 786 9.33 26.17 22.39
N VAL A 787 10.32 25.77 21.64
CA VAL A 787 10.27 25.86 20.16
C VAL A 787 9.65 24.58 19.64
N ALA A 788 8.45 24.68 19.08
CA ALA A 788 7.90 23.66 18.22
C ALA A 788 8.75 23.61 16.93
N ALA A 789 9.50 22.55 16.77
CA ALA A 789 10.25 22.32 15.55
C ALA A 789 9.30 21.80 14.46
N GLN A 790 8.87 22.66 13.58
CA GLN A 790 8.48 22.29 12.23
C GLN A 790 9.75 21.91 11.49
N ILE A 791 9.80 20.67 10.99
CA ILE A 791 10.83 20.25 10.04
C ILE A 791 10.30 20.57 8.65
N PRO A 792 10.89 21.54 7.93
CA PRO A 792 10.60 21.73 6.52
C PRO A 792 11.22 20.58 5.73
N ALA A 793 10.50 20.05 4.74
CA ALA A 793 11.08 19.22 3.70
C ALA A 793 12.15 20.05 2.97
N THR A 794 13.40 19.71 3.13
CA THR A 794 14.50 20.29 2.37
C THR A 794 14.57 19.62 1.01
N PRO A 795 14.58 20.39 -0.09
CA PRO A 795 14.95 19.81 -1.39
C PRO A 795 16.43 19.43 -1.33
N VAL A 796 16.70 18.22 -1.79
CA VAL A 796 18.07 17.71 -1.93
C VAL A 796 18.74 18.53 -3.04
N ALA A 797 19.66 19.38 -2.66
CA ALA A 797 20.52 20.08 -3.59
C ALA A 797 21.43 19.06 -4.29
N ALA A 798 21.43 19.10 -5.62
CA ALA A 798 22.39 18.39 -6.44
C ALA A 798 23.82 18.85 -6.07
N SER A 799 24.66 17.87 -5.75
CA SER A 799 26.10 18.13 -5.64
C SER A 799 26.70 18.18 -7.04
N PRO A 800 27.60 19.10 -7.35
CA PRO A 800 28.33 19.07 -8.60
C PRO A 800 29.39 17.97 -8.55
N GLU A 801 29.45 17.22 -9.63
CA GLU A 801 30.55 16.28 -9.93
C GLU A 801 31.86 17.01 -10.23
N PRO A 802 32.98 16.27 -10.10
CA PRO A 802 34.06 16.41 -11.07
C PRO A 802 33.95 15.38 -12.20
#